data_1711c15698e55f8f982946ed69a71156
#
_entry.id   1711c15698e55f8f982946ed69a71156
#
_cell.length_a   1.000
_cell.length_b   1.000
_cell.length_c   1.000
_cell.angle_alpha   90.00
_cell.angle_beta   90.00
_cell.angle_gamma   90.00
#
_symmetry.space_group_name_H-M   'P 1'
#
loop_
_entity.id
_entity.type
_entity.pdbx_description
1 polymer ?
#
loop_
_entity_poly.entity_id
_entity_poly.type
_entity_poly.pdbx_seq_one_letter_code
_entity_poly.pdbx_strand_id
1 'polypeptide(L)'
;MLLEMKHLSLIMLIAGSCNVLFGQGDDVFPISVTRQFHPPTSVLWENPSDGSPSEYVLSPQGISAPVKGSHFGYTHPHFLGDASVEDTALVARSQALGPAYIRFPGGNGSNKYFWDGNLPVAILQDDVVTVDGLIDPDAFNMGIDELFQICDSTGAEPVLVVNFSFARYGPGEDRVANAAGYAADWVRHVNQTLGRNVRYWEIGNENYGPWQAGYMVEGEQITGTMYGEMFQVFADSMKSADPSIQLGAVIYPLDEDYDDWTAGVLPEVQNHADFLIVHDYFTFSPNENNISYSQMMASVSEVSEDAASVRSMVSQYTSKDPDHFALAFTEFNSNTGNREVAMANALFIARVLLAQIEEGFDLSMIWNLQSGVAPDGGSHGLLAKNSPFQPDASPRPTYLTCWLLQKYLGVSIQPMITGISGVYAVETMQADGARGGVLINTSSQARNVTWDSPSSFKPYVHWDVLSAPHETSKLVALNGISPSSVEGGPVAPERMMSRGTLEPGAVIFTVPAYSILAFSRASALETETIVSCEPYTLNNQLYTSSALVSTYSLDSQTGIAVPSQYELLIAEPGYCSTEGCMDSNFLEFDPFAVADNGSCQTPVVLGCMYNEAANFNPAANVDDGSCSMIVDENCPEDLDGDGSVNTSDLLVLLSTFSAICP
;
A
#
# COMPACT_ATOMS: atom_id res chain seq x y z
N MET A 1 -73.49 -10.74 -22.94
CA MET A 1 -73.01 -11.46 -21.79
C MET A 1 -71.50 -11.63 -22.02
N LEU A 2 -70.86 -10.52 -21.69
CA LEU A 2 -69.41 -10.31 -21.97
C LEU A 2 -68.59 -10.66 -20.73
N LEU A 3 -67.62 -11.53 -20.89
CA LEU A 3 -66.56 -11.77 -19.89
C LEU A 3 -65.39 -10.85 -20.19
N GLU A 4 -65.05 -9.96 -19.25
CA GLU A 4 -63.82 -9.18 -19.24
C GLU A 4 -62.66 -10.07 -18.80
N MET A 5 -61.65 -10.21 -19.67
CA MET A 5 -60.34 -10.74 -19.31
C MET A 5 -59.40 -9.56 -18.99
N LYS A 6 -59.01 -9.43 -17.72
CA LYS A 6 -57.96 -8.52 -17.28
C LYS A 6 -56.61 -9.11 -17.63
N HIS A 7 -55.84 -8.38 -18.45
CA HIS A 7 -54.43 -8.66 -18.68
C HIS A 7 -53.63 -8.33 -17.43
N LEU A 8 -53.02 -9.35 -16.82
CA LEU A 8 -51.95 -9.21 -15.84
C LEU A 8 -50.61 -9.13 -16.61
N SER A 9 -50.06 -7.96 -16.74
CA SER A 9 -48.69 -7.79 -17.24
C SER A 9 -47.71 -8.21 -16.15
N LEU A 10 -47.10 -9.36 -16.35
CA LEU A 10 -45.96 -9.86 -15.55
C LEU A 10 -44.71 -9.10 -15.99
N ILE A 11 -44.31 -8.09 -15.24
CA ILE A 11 -43.00 -7.47 -15.39
C ILE A 11 -41.99 -8.44 -14.79
N MET A 12 -41.33 -9.20 -15.65
CA MET A 12 -40.07 -9.88 -15.28
C MET A 12 -39.01 -8.80 -15.08
N LEU A 13 -38.67 -8.52 -13.83
CA LEU A 13 -37.39 -7.91 -13.48
C LEU A 13 -36.33 -8.95 -13.81
N ILE A 14 -35.65 -8.75 -14.91
CA ILE A 14 -34.35 -9.39 -15.15
C ILE A 14 -33.37 -8.65 -14.24
N ALA A 15 -33.15 -9.18 -13.05
CA ALA A 15 -31.95 -8.87 -12.29
C ALA A 15 -30.77 -9.43 -13.09
N GLY A 16 -30.20 -8.62 -13.95
CA GLY A 16 -28.89 -8.89 -14.52
C GLY A 16 -27.90 -8.87 -13.39
N SER A 17 -27.52 -10.04 -12.87
CA SER A 17 -26.31 -10.21 -12.12
C SER A 17 -25.17 -9.86 -13.06
N CYS A 18 -24.64 -8.65 -12.94
CA CYS A 18 -23.36 -8.27 -13.51
C CYS A 18 -22.32 -9.10 -12.72
N ASN A 19 -22.05 -10.32 -13.19
CA ASN A 19 -20.82 -10.99 -12.84
C ASN A 19 -19.72 -10.16 -13.51
N VAL A 20 -19.03 -9.33 -12.76
CA VAL A 20 -17.73 -8.85 -13.13
C VAL A 20 -16.83 -10.10 -13.13
N LEU A 21 -16.80 -10.80 -14.26
CA LEU A 21 -15.74 -11.71 -14.59
C LEU A 21 -14.51 -10.81 -14.76
N PHE A 22 -13.65 -10.74 -13.75
CA PHE A 22 -12.29 -10.30 -13.94
C PHE A 22 -11.75 -11.15 -15.09
N GLY A 23 -11.29 -10.48 -16.16
CA GLY A 23 -10.80 -11.15 -17.34
C GLY A 23 -9.75 -12.18 -16.93
N GLN A 24 -9.82 -13.38 -17.49
CA GLN A 24 -8.76 -14.39 -17.41
C GLN A 24 -7.61 -13.97 -18.34
N GLY A 25 -7.00 -12.81 -18.09
CA GLY A 25 -5.62 -12.54 -18.43
C GLY A 25 -4.77 -12.99 -17.24
N ASP A 26 -3.65 -13.61 -17.47
CA ASP A 26 -2.66 -13.87 -16.42
C ASP A 26 -2.48 -12.56 -15.64
N ASP A 27 -2.77 -12.57 -14.33
CA ASP A 27 -2.76 -11.35 -13.50
C ASP A 27 -1.35 -10.73 -13.53
N VAL A 28 -1.20 -9.62 -14.24
CA VAL A 28 0.10 -8.95 -14.45
C VAL A 28 0.76 -8.67 -13.12
N PHE A 29 -0.02 -8.14 -12.17
CA PHE A 29 0.40 -7.93 -10.79
C PHE A 29 -0.33 -8.92 -9.88
N PRO A 30 0.25 -10.07 -9.57
CA PRO A 30 -0.44 -11.12 -8.84
C PRO A 30 -0.88 -10.67 -7.45
N ILE A 31 -2.06 -11.15 -7.04
CA ILE A 31 -2.57 -10.97 -5.68
C ILE A 31 -1.75 -11.88 -4.75
N SER A 32 -0.54 -11.46 -4.38
CA SER A 32 0.32 -12.23 -3.47
C SER A 32 0.30 -11.67 -2.05
N VAL A 33 -0.86 -11.24 -1.54
CA VAL A 33 -0.91 -10.70 -0.21
C VAL A 33 -1.60 -11.65 0.74
N THR A 34 -0.82 -12.44 1.44
CA THR A 34 -1.21 -13.10 2.66
C THR A 34 -1.04 -12.15 3.84
N ARG A 35 -1.72 -11.00 3.82
CA ARG A 35 -1.69 -10.09 4.96
C ARG A 35 -2.63 -10.63 6.02
N GLN A 36 -2.04 -11.17 7.07
CA GLN A 36 -2.74 -11.55 8.28
C GLN A 36 -2.66 -10.40 9.27
N PHE A 37 -3.73 -10.18 10.01
CA PHE A 37 -3.68 -9.28 11.14
C PHE A 37 -2.82 -9.91 12.25
N HIS A 38 -1.69 -9.29 12.54
CA HIS A 38 -0.88 -9.63 13.68
C HIS A 38 -1.27 -8.71 14.85
N PRO A 39 -1.90 -9.24 15.91
CA PRO A 39 -2.19 -8.44 17.09
C PRO A 39 -0.89 -7.78 17.58
N PRO A 40 -0.95 -6.50 17.97
CA PRO A 40 0.23 -5.80 18.45
C PRO A 40 0.73 -6.47 19.75
N THR A 41 2.05 -6.56 19.89
CA THR A 41 2.72 -7.16 21.05
C THR A 41 2.63 -6.30 22.31
N SER A 42 2.33 -5.02 22.15
CA SER A 42 2.11 -4.09 23.24
C SER A 42 0.89 -3.20 22.93
N VAL A 43 -0.03 -3.12 23.87
CA VAL A 43 -1.31 -2.44 23.73
C VAL A 43 -1.57 -1.55 24.93
N LEU A 44 -1.91 -0.29 24.67
CA LEU A 44 -2.50 0.59 25.66
C LEU A 44 -4.02 0.40 25.64
N TRP A 45 -4.57 -0.13 26.72
CA TRP A 45 -6.01 -0.38 26.82
C TRP A 45 -6.74 0.89 27.26
N GLU A 46 -7.63 1.38 26.41
CA GLU A 46 -8.40 2.60 26.67
C GLU A 46 -9.78 2.54 26.01
N ASN A 47 -10.65 3.50 26.37
CA ASN A 47 -11.92 3.68 25.69
C ASN A 47 -11.70 4.41 24.36
N PRO A 48 -12.14 3.87 23.20
CA PRO A 48 -12.02 4.51 21.91
C PRO A 48 -12.97 5.71 21.73
N SER A 49 -13.91 5.94 22.67
CA SER A 49 -14.88 7.01 22.64
C SER A 49 -14.63 8.02 23.77
N ASP A 50 -14.84 9.30 23.46
CA ASP A 50 -14.87 10.39 24.45
C ASP A 50 -16.14 10.41 25.33
N GLY A 51 -17.03 9.40 25.17
CA GLY A 51 -18.29 9.29 25.86
C GLY A 51 -19.45 10.05 25.20
N SER A 52 -19.21 10.77 24.12
CA SER A 52 -20.27 11.44 23.36
C SER A 52 -21.08 10.42 22.54
N PRO A 53 -22.38 10.68 22.32
CA PRO A 53 -23.21 9.80 21.48
C PRO A 53 -22.68 9.66 20.07
N SER A 54 -22.81 8.46 19.49
CA SER A 54 -22.51 8.23 18.08
C SER A 54 -23.37 9.09 17.17
N GLU A 55 -22.76 9.72 16.18
CA GLU A 55 -23.44 10.52 15.17
C GLU A 55 -24.01 9.63 14.05
N TYR A 56 -23.36 8.51 13.76
CA TYR A 56 -23.74 7.60 12.70
C TYR A 56 -23.25 6.17 12.94
N VAL A 57 -24.04 5.20 12.49
CA VAL A 57 -23.61 3.79 12.45
C VAL A 57 -23.08 3.49 11.06
N LEU A 58 -21.81 3.11 10.97
CA LEU A 58 -21.15 2.77 9.72
C LEU A 58 -21.84 1.57 9.07
N SER A 59 -22.05 1.62 7.77
CA SER A 59 -22.61 0.51 7.02
C SER A 59 -21.87 0.31 5.69
N PRO A 60 -21.47 -0.92 5.35
CA PRO A 60 -20.83 -1.22 4.07
C PRO A 60 -21.72 -0.83 2.88
N GLN A 61 -21.12 -0.31 1.82
CA GLN A 61 -21.76 0.07 0.58
C GLN A 61 -20.91 -0.37 -0.62
N GLY A 62 -21.56 -0.65 -1.74
CA GLY A 62 -20.87 -0.99 -2.98
C GLY A 62 -20.27 -2.40 -2.97
N ILE A 63 -19.28 -2.60 -3.82
CA ILE A 63 -18.61 -3.88 -4.03
C ILE A 63 -17.27 -3.84 -3.28
N SER A 64 -16.86 -4.97 -2.74
CA SER A 64 -15.54 -5.13 -2.15
C SER A 64 -14.46 -5.11 -3.23
N ALA A 65 -13.39 -4.35 -3.02
CA ALA A 65 -12.24 -4.28 -3.91
C ALA A 65 -11.05 -5.04 -3.32
N PRO A 66 -10.31 -5.82 -4.13
CA PRO A 66 -9.13 -6.53 -3.66
C PRO A 66 -7.98 -5.56 -3.37
N VAL A 67 -7.28 -5.79 -2.26
CA VAL A 67 -6.03 -5.08 -1.95
C VAL A 67 -4.87 -5.95 -2.37
N LYS A 68 -4.10 -5.47 -3.34
CA LYS A 68 -2.88 -6.13 -3.83
C LYS A 68 -1.65 -5.64 -3.07
N GLY A 69 -0.59 -6.46 -3.00
CA GLY A 69 0.72 -6.00 -2.51
C GLY A 69 1.25 -4.83 -3.30
N SER A 70 1.00 -4.84 -4.60
CA SER A 70 1.38 -3.80 -5.57
C SER A 70 0.78 -2.41 -5.31
N HIS A 71 -0.22 -2.27 -4.43
CA HIS A 71 -0.69 -0.95 -3.99
C HIS A 71 0.27 -0.23 -3.02
N PHE A 72 1.36 -0.88 -2.61
CA PHE A 72 2.30 -0.33 -1.62
C PHE A 72 3.71 -0.29 -2.19
N GLY A 73 3.92 0.64 -3.12
CA GLY A 73 5.21 0.92 -3.72
C GLY A 73 5.62 2.38 -3.59
N TYR A 74 6.87 2.64 -3.89
CA TYR A 74 7.40 4.00 -4.01
C TYR A 74 8.50 4.06 -5.08
N THR A 75 8.77 5.26 -5.58
CA THR A 75 9.95 5.50 -6.39
C THR A 75 11.16 5.76 -5.48
N HIS A 76 12.24 4.97 -5.69
CA HIS A 76 13.57 5.25 -5.16
C HIS A 76 14.36 5.99 -6.25
N PRO A 77 14.40 7.31 -6.23
CA PRO A 77 14.94 8.04 -7.37
C PRO A 77 16.48 7.96 -7.41
N HIS A 78 17.05 7.89 -8.61
CA HIS A 78 18.49 7.78 -8.84
C HIS A 78 19.32 8.85 -8.11
N PHE A 79 18.77 10.06 -7.93
CA PHE A 79 19.48 11.17 -7.29
C PHE A 79 19.72 11.01 -5.78
N LEU A 80 19.23 9.95 -5.17
CA LEU A 80 19.62 9.60 -3.79
C LEU A 80 21.07 9.12 -3.72
N GLY A 81 21.59 8.58 -4.83
CA GLY A 81 22.98 8.16 -4.98
C GLY A 81 23.30 6.87 -4.24
N ASP A 82 24.50 6.33 -4.50
CA ASP A 82 24.97 5.08 -3.91
C ASP A 82 25.05 5.13 -2.37
N ALA A 83 25.36 6.29 -1.81
CA ALA A 83 25.39 6.47 -0.36
C ALA A 83 24.03 6.21 0.33
N SER A 84 22.92 6.12 -0.42
CA SER A 84 21.60 5.81 0.14
C SER A 84 21.51 4.41 0.73
N VAL A 85 22.28 3.43 0.23
CA VAL A 85 22.32 2.06 0.77
C VAL A 85 23.13 1.96 2.06
N GLU A 86 24.01 2.93 2.32
CA GLU A 86 24.82 3.03 3.53
C GLU A 86 24.12 3.84 4.62
N ASP A 87 23.09 4.61 4.26
CA ASP A 87 22.28 5.36 5.23
C ASP A 87 21.37 4.40 6.01
N THR A 88 21.85 3.99 7.18
CA THR A 88 21.14 3.03 8.04
C THR A 88 19.76 3.51 8.47
N ALA A 89 19.52 4.82 8.57
CA ALA A 89 18.22 5.37 8.91
C ALA A 89 17.26 5.24 7.71
N LEU A 90 17.71 5.57 6.51
CA LEU A 90 16.93 5.43 5.28
C LEU A 90 16.55 3.97 5.03
N VAL A 91 17.53 3.06 5.09
CA VAL A 91 17.31 1.62 4.92
C VAL A 91 16.33 1.09 5.96
N ALA A 92 16.50 1.43 7.24
CA ALA A 92 15.57 0.99 8.29
C ALA A 92 14.14 1.52 8.09
N ARG A 93 13.97 2.76 7.58
CA ARG A 93 12.64 3.30 7.24
C ARG A 93 12.02 2.60 6.03
N SER A 94 12.82 2.30 5.00
CA SER A 94 12.37 1.52 3.85
C SER A 94 11.89 0.13 4.28
N GLN A 95 12.65 -0.55 5.13
CA GLN A 95 12.28 -1.86 5.68
C GLN A 95 11.00 -1.79 6.53
N ALA A 96 10.89 -0.80 7.42
CA ALA A 96 9.70 -0.61 8.26
C ALA A 96 8.44 -0.25 7.46
N LEU A 97 8.61 0.44 6.33
CA LEU A 97 7.52 0.70 5.39
C LEU A 97 7.10 -0.57 4.65
N GLY A 98 8.04 -1.48 4.35
CA GLY A 98 7.77 -2.78 3.73
C GLY A 98 7.13 -2.69 2.35
N PRO A 99 7.71 -1.95 1.38
CA PRO A 99 7.15 -1.84 0.04
C PRO A 99 7.13 -3.21 -0.64
N ALA A 100 6.09 -3.46 -1.47
CA ALA A 100 6.12 -4.63 -2.34
C ALA A 100 6.90 -4.36 -3.62
N TYR A 101 6.91 -3.11 -4.07
CA TYR A 101 7.59 -2.70 -5.30
C TYR A 101 8.39 -1.41 -5.10
N ILE A 102 9.53 -1.33 -5.78
CA ILE A 102 10.38 -0.14 -5.85
C ILE A 102 10.61 0.22 -7.31
N ARG A 103 10.19 1.43 -7.71
CA ARG A 103 10.39 1.98 -9.06
C ARG A 103 11.74 2.68 -9.14
N PHE A 104 12.46 2.49 -10.26
CA PHE A 104 13.78 3.04 -10.48
C PHE A 104 14.09 3.18 -12.00
N PRO A 105 14.88 4.17 -12.45
CA PRO A 105 15.44 5.31 -11.73
C PRO A 105 14.43 6.41 -11.40
N GLY A 106 13.26 6.39 -12.04
CA GLY A 106 12.12 7.25 -11.81
C GLY A 106 12.24 8.70 -12.29
N GLY A 107 11.08 9.30 -12.55
CA GLY A 107 10.95 10.69 -12.99
C GLY A 107 11.67 11.00 -14.29
N ASN A 108 11.88 12.30 -14.55
CA ASN A 108 12.57 12.80 -15.74
C ASN A 108 13.98 12.22 -15.92
N GLY A 109 14.59 11.77 -14.84
CA GLY A 109 15.89 11.12 -14.86
C GLY A 109 15.90 9.86 -15.70
N SER A 110 14.82 9.09 -15.74
CA SER A 110 14.71 7.84 -16.50
C SER A 110 15.03 8.01 -17.98
N ASN A 111 14.59 9.12 -18.57
CA ASN A 111 14.83 9.43 -19.97
C ASN A 111 16.26 9.91 -20.28
N LYS A 112 17.15 9.91 -19.31
CA LYS A 112 18.57 10.31 -19.39
C LYS A 112 19.51 9.33 -18.69
N TYR A 113 19.00 8.24 -18.12
CA TYR A 113 19.75 7.27 -17.33
C TYR A 113 20.37 6.20 -18.22
N PHE A 114 21.64 5.93 -18.01
CA PHE A 114 22.42 4.88 -18.70
C PHE A 114 22.88 3.85 -17.69
N TRP A 115 22.20 2.70 -17.65
CA TRP A 115 22.29 1.68 -16.62
C TRP A 115 23.68 1.07 -16.43
N ASP A 116 24.53 1.12 -17.46
CA ASP A 116 25.91 0.58 -17.47
C ASP A 116 26.98 1.67 -17.37
N GLY A 117 26.61 2.93 -17.14
CA GLY A 117 27.52 4.07 -17.06
C GLY A 117 28.15 4.48 -18.40
N ASN A 118 27.82 3.82 -19.51
CA ASN A 118 28.40 4.13 -20.82
C ASN A 118 27.66 5.25 -21.51
N LEU A 119 27.97 6.49 -21.14
CA LEU A 119 27.36 7.67 -21.77
C LEU A 119 27.77 7.79 -23.25
N PRO A 120 26.83 8.13 -24.16
CA PRO A 120 27.16 8.32 -25.55
C PRO A 120 28.04 9.56 -25.73
N VAL A 121 29.11 9.43 -26.55
CA VAL A 121 30.02 10.55 -26.86
C VAL A 121 29.41 11.60 -27.80
N ALA A 122 28.34 11.26 -28.50
CA ALA A 122 27.62 12.17 -29.40
C ALA A 122 26.12 11.94 -29.24
N ILE A 123 25.39 13.02 -29.05
CA ILE A 123 23.92 13.06 -28.99
C ILE A 123 23.43 14.14 -29.91
N LEU A 124 22.18 14.03 -30.37
CA LEU A 124 21.53 15.14 -31.05
C LEU A 124 21.26 16.26 -30.04
N GLN A 125 21.49 17.50 -30.50
CA GLN A 125 21.11 18.65 -29.69
C GLN A 125 19.59 18.76 -29.64
N ASP A 126 19.05 18.75 -28.44
CA ASP A 126 17.74 19.30 -28.17
C ASP A 126 17.82 20.30 -27.00
N ASP A 127 16.76 21.03 -26.72
CA ASP A 127 16.75 22.06 -25.68
C ASP A 127 16.80 21.48 -24.27
N VAL A 128 16.64 20.15 -24.11
CA VAL A 128 16.48 19.46 -22.82
C VAL A 128 17.69 18.60 -22.46
N VAL A 129 18.38 18.00 -23.44
CA VAL A 129 19.49 17.07 -23.20
C VAL A 129 20.82 17.66 -23.65
N THR A 130 21.77 17.72 -22.72
CA THR A 130 23.20 17.95 -22.98
C THR A 130 24.00 16.74 -22.50
N VAL A 131 25.24 16.59 -22.96
CA VAL A 131 26.14 15.51 -22.47
C VAL A 131 26.28 15.57 -20.95
N ASP A 132 26.43 16.79 -20.40
CA ASP A 132 26.53 17.00 -18.94
C ASP A 132 25.22 16.73 -18.19
N GLY A 133 24.10 16.67 -18.90
CA GLY A 133 22.77 16.36 -18.32
C GLY A 133 22.41 14.88 -18.35
N LEU A 134 23.23 14.03 -19.00
CA LEU A 134 23.05 12.58 -18.97
C LEU A 134 23.44 12.03 -17.59
N ILE A 135 22.75 10.99 -17.15
CA ILE A 135 22.94 10.40 -15.83
C ILE A 135 23.89 9.22 -15.93
N ASP A 136 25.03 9.40 -15.32
CA ASP A 136 26.07 8.38 -15.15
C ASP A 136 25.97 7.80 -13.73
N PRO A 137 25.67 6.50 -13.57
CA PRO A 137 25.63 5.87 -12.26
C PRO A 137 26.96 5.94 -11.49
N ASP A 138 28.09 6.00 -12.20
CA ASP A 138 29.41 6.09 -11.57
C ASP A 138 29.76 7.51 -11.06
N ALA A 139 28.92 8.51 -11.40
CA ALA A 139 29.15 9.91 -11.07
C ALA A 139 28.06 10.48 -10.11
N PHE A 140 28.05 10.03 -8.86
CA PHE A 140 27.15 10.48 -7.80
C PHE A 140 25.65 10.16 -7.99
N ASN A 141 25.31 9.27 -8.90
CA ASN A 141 23.96 8.75 -9.07
C ASN A 141 23.93 7.30 -8.59
N MET A 142 22.72 6.79 -8.35
CA MET A 142 22.55 5.41 -7.90
C MET A 142 22.69 4.43 -9.05
N GLY A 143 23.51 3.40 -8.84
CA GLY A 143 23.68 2.26 -9.73
C GLY A 143 22.58 1.21 -9.52
N ILE A 144 22.57 0.20 -10.41
CA ILE A 144 21.61 -0.90 -10.31
C ILE A 144 21.96 -1.90 -9.20
N ASP A 145 23.24 -2.03 -8.86
CA ASP A 145 23.70 -2.90 -7.78
C ASP A 145 23.22 -2.39 -6.41
N GLU A 146 23.25 -1.08 -6.19
CA GLU A 146 22.72 -0.40 -5.01
C GLU A 146 21.19 -0.51 -4.94
N LEU A 147 20.49 -0.38 -6.07
CA LEU A 147 19.06 -0.65 -6.12
C LEU A 147 18.74 -2.07 -5.62
N PHE A 148 19.47 -3.07 -6.10
CA PHE A 148 19.23 -4.45 -5.67
C PHE A 148 19.56 -4.67 -4.19
N GLN A 149 20.51 -3.94 -3.61
CA GLN A 149 20.73 -3.98 -2.16
C GLN A 149 19.51 -3.47 -1.38
N ILE A 150 18.87 -2.38 -1.85
CA ILE A 150 17.62 -1.88 -1.23
C ILE A 150 16.51 -2.91 -1.41
N CYS A 151 16.32 -3.46 -2.62
CA CYS A 151 15.31 -4.49 -2.88
C CYS A 151 15.52 -5.73 -1.99
N ASP A 152 16.75 -6.23 -1.89
CA ASP A 152 17.09 -7.38 -1.04
C ASP A 152 16.84 -7.08 0.45
N SER A 153 17.09 -5.86 0.89
CA SER A 153 16.89 -5.44 2.29
C SER A 153 15.43 -5.29 2.66
N THR A 154 14.56 -4.95 1.71
CA THR A 154 13.14 -4.68 1.92
C THR A 154 12.24 -5.85 1.50
N GLY A 155 12.76 -6.78 0.67
CA GLY A 155 11.98 -7.83 0.03
C GLY A 155 11.12 -7.32 -1.14
N ALA A 156 11.36 -6.10 -1.63
CA ALA A 156 10.60 -5.50 -2.72
C ALA A 156 11.05 -6.01 -4.09
N GLU A 157 10.12 -6.13 -5.03
CA GLU A 157 10.41 -6.34 -6.44
C GLU A 157 10.69 -4.99 -7.13
N PRO A 158 11.70 -4.89 -8.00
CA PRO A 158 11.94 -3.68 -8.75
C PRO A 158 10.98 -3.52 -9.94
N VAL A 159 10.62 -2.27 -10.23
CA VAL A 159 9.98 -1.82 -11.48
C VAL A 159 10.99 -0.91 -12.17
N LEU A 160 11.56 -1.34 -13.29
CA LEU A 160 12.63 -0.64 -13.97
C LEU A 160 12.12 0.19 -15.15
N VAL A 161 12.58 1.44 -15.23
CA VAL A 161 12.20 2.37 -16.30
C VAL A 161 13.34 2.52 -17.28
N VAL A 162 13.18 2.04 -18.51
CA VAL A 162 14.21 2.16 -19.54
C VAL A 162 14.25 3.56 -20.16
N ASN A 163 15.44 4.00 -20.60
CA ASN A 163 15.64 5.26 -21.30
C ASN A 163 15.07 5.17 -22.72
N PHE A 164 13.76 5.33 -22.86
CA PHE A 164 13.09 5.38 -24.15
C PHE A 164 13.59 6.56 -25.01
N SER A 165 13.81 7.72 -24.40
CA SER A 165 14.16 8.96 -25.11
C SER A 165 15.51 8.85 -25.83
N PHE A 166 16.36 7.89 -25.48
CA PHE A 166 17.59 7.59 -26.22
C PHE A 166 17.32 7.21 -27.69
N ALA A 167 16.15 6.65 -28.01
CA ALA A 167 15.68 6.43 -29.39
C ALA A 167 15.48 7.73 -30.19
N ARG A 168 15.33 8.85 -29.52
CA ARG A 168 15.13 10.16 -30.15
C ARG A 168 16.44 10.93 -30.31
N TYR A 169 17.23 11.04 -29.25
CA TYR A 169 18.42 11.88 -29.20
C TYR A 169 19.75 11.11 -29.37
N GLY A 170 19.70 9.80 -29.40
CA GLY A 170 20.90 8.94 -29.53
C GLY A 170 21.61 9.10 -30.88
N PRO A 171 22.89 8.66 -30.97
CA PRO A 171 23.67 8.74 -32.18
C PRO A 171 23.32 7.64 -33.19
N GLY A 172 23.67 7.89 -34.47
CA GLY A 172 23.58 6.90 -35.54
C GLY A 172 22.33 7.02 -36.41
N GLU A 173 22.25 6.16 -37.44
CA GLU A 173 21.15 6.20 -38.41
C GLU A 173 19.91 5.43 -37.90
N ASP A 174 20.13 4.34 -37.13
CA ASP A 174 19.04 3.50 -36.60
C ASP A 174 18.95 3.67 -35.07
N ARG A 175 18.51 4.84 -34.66
CA ARG A 175 18.45 5.24 -33.23
C ARG A 175 17.50 4.36 -32.42
N VAL A 176 16.34 4.00 -33.02
CA VAL A 176 15.31 3.22 -32.34
C VAL A 176 15.81 1.81 -32.05
N ALA A 177 16.38 1.12 -33.06
CA ALA A 177 16.94 -0.23 -32.85
C ALA A 177 18.13 -0.21 -31.89
N ASN A 178 18.96 0.83 -31.92
CA ASN A 178 20.08 0.98 -30.99
C ASN A 178 19.59 1.13 -29.54
N ALA A 179 18.61 2.00 -29.30
CA ALA A 179 18.04 2.21 -27.96
C ALA A 179 17.27 0.99 -27.46
N ALA A 180 16.50 0.33 -28.32
CA ALA A 180 15.80 -0.91 -28.00
C ALA A 180 16.77 -2.07 -27.70
N GLY A 181 17.88 -2.15 -28.46
CA GLY A 181 18.97 -3.10 -28.18
C GLY A 181 19.63 -2.85 -26.83
N TYR A 182 19.88 -1.59 -26.50
CA TYR A 182 20.43 -1.18 -25.20
C TYR A 182 19.49 -1.54 -24.01
N ALA A 183 18.19 -1.34 -24.18
CA ALA A 183 17.19 -1.76 -23.20
C ALA A 183 17.15 -3.30 -23.04
N ALA A 184 17.22 -4.04 -24.17
CA ALA A 184 17.29 -5.51 -24.15
C ALA A 184 18.60 -6.03 -23.49
N ASP A 185 19.72 -5.31 -23.63
CA ASP A 185 20.96 -5.63 -22.96
C ASP A 185 20.84 -5.44 -21.43
N TRP A 186 20.09 -4.45 -20.97
CA TRP A 186 19.77 -4.30 -19.55
C TRP A 186 18.95 -5.49 -19.03
N VAL A 187 17.91 -5.91 -19.76
CA VAL A 187 17.14 -7.12 -19.41
C VAL A 187 18.06 -8.36 -19.32
N ARG A 188 18.93 -8.58 -20.31
CA ARG A 188 19.89 -9.71 -20.29
C ARG A 188 20.84 -9.63 -19.10
N HIS A 189 21.38 -8.45 -18.83
CA HIS A 189 22.29 -8.25 -17.71
C HIS A 189 21.60 -8.59 -16.39
N VAL A 190 20.42 -8.03 -16.14
CA VAL A 190 19.70 -8.20 -14.87
C VAL A 190 19.17 -9.64 -14.71
N ASN A 191 18.49 -10.18 -15.73
CA ASN A 191 17.80 -11.46 -15.60
C ASN A 191 18.71 -12.66 -15.89
N GLN A 192 19.64 -12.57 -16.86
CA GLN A 192 20.47 -13.70 -17.24
C GLN A 192 21.85 -13.67 -16.56
N THR A 193 22.48 -12.49 -16.43
CA THR A 193 23.82 -12.39 -15.81
C THR A 193 23.72 -12.34 -14.30
N LEU A 194 22.86 -11.47 -13.74
CA LEU A 194 22.67 -11.34 -12.29
C LEU A 194 21.65 -12.32 -11.72
N GLY A 195 20.77 -12.91 -12.55
CA GLY A 195 19.75 -13.87 -12.14
C GLY A 195 18.64 -13.28 -11.27
N ARG A 196 18.33 -11.99 -11.43
CA ARG A 196 17.37 -11.26 -10.58
C ARG A 196 15.92 -11.53 -10.92
N ASN A 197 15.61 -11.99 -12.14
CA ASN A 197 14.25 -12.25 -12.64
C ASN A 197 13.30 -11.05 -12.52
N VAL A 198 13.80 -9.85 -12.83
CA VAL A 198 12.98 -8.62 -12.82
C VAL A 198 11.89 -8.73 -13.88
N ARG A 199 10.65 -8.65 -13.46
CA ARG A 199 9.49 -8.86 -14.32
C ARG A 199 8.94 -7.58 -14.93
N TYR A 200 8.96 -6.45 -14.21
CA TYR A 200 8.22 -5.24 -14.57
C TYR A 200 9.15 -4.18 -15.12
N TRP A 201 8.86 -3.74 -16.35
CA TRP A 201 9.65 -2.77 -17.09
C TRP A 201 8.74 -1.71 -17.71
N GLU A 202 9.05 -0.46 -17.45
CA GLU A 202 8.39 0.68 -18.07
C GLU A 202 9.21 1.18 -19.26
N ILE A 203 8.56 1.45 -20.39
CA ILE A 203 9.25 1.97 -21.58
C ILE A 203 9.07 3.49 -21.60
N GLY A 204 9.99 4.21 -20.95
CA GLY A 204 9.98 5.67 -20.83
C GLY A 204 9.26 6.21 -19.59
N ASN A 205 9.29 7.53 -19.45
CA ASN A 205 8.65 8.29 -18.38
C ASN A 205 8.06 9.56 -18.96
N GLU A 206 6.74 9.76 -18.86
CA GLU A 206 6.00 10.98 -19.24
C GLU A 206 6.40 11.57 -20.60
N ASN A 207 6.67 10.74 -21.59
CA ASN A 207 7.21 11.16 -22.88
C ASN A 207 6.28 12.13 -23.64
N TYR A 208 5.03 12.27 -23.19
CA TYR A 208 4.08 13.28 -23.65
C TYR A 208 4.46 14.70 -23.22
N GLY A 209 5.30 14.86 -22.20
CA GLY A 209 5.55 16.16 -21.56
C GLY A 209 6.71 16.93 -22.18
N PRO A 210 6.55 18.24 -22.43
CA PRO A 210 7.62 19.09 -22.99
C PRO A 210 8.84 19.26 -22.08
N TRP A 211 8.74 18.83 -20.83
CA TRP A 211 9.84 18.80 -19.84
C TRP A 211 10.71 17.56 -19.94
N GLN A 212 10.38 16.60 -20.81
CA GLN A 212 11.11 15.36 -20.96
C GLN A 212 12.20 15.44 -22.02
N ALA A 213 13.34 14.82 -21.74
CA ALA A 213 14.37 14.60 -22.76
C ALA A 213 13.76 13.84 -23.95
N GLY A 214 14.11 14.24 -25.15
CA GLY A 214 13.60 13.62 -26.39
C GLY A 214 12.19 14.03 -26.80
N TYR A 215 11.52 14.94 -26.06
CA TYR A 215 10.22 15.49 -26.47
C TYR A 215 10.33 16.26 -27.78
N MET A 216 11.30 17.17 -27.88
CA MET A 216 11.58 17.95 -29.09
C MET A 216 13.00 17.63 -29.57
N VAL A 217 13.15 17.00 -30.74
CA VAL A 217 14.45 16.65 -31.32
C VAL A 217 14.48 17.11 -32.78
N GLU A 218 15.51 17.85 -33.15
CA GLU A 218 15.69 18.41 -34.54
C GLU A 218 14.49 19.21 -35.06
N GLY A 219 13.71 19.80 -34.13
CA GLY A 219 12.51 20.58 -34.44
C GLY A 219 11.25 19.74 -34.62
N GLU A 220 11.30 18.44 -34.34
CA GLU A 220 10.17 17.53 -34.39
C GLU A 220 9.73 17.13 -32.98
N GLN A 221 8.47 17.39 -32.64
CA GLN A 221 7.84 16.93 -31.40
C GLN A 221 7.48 15.45 -31.51
N ILE A 222 7.68 14.68 -30.43
CA ILE A 222 7.18 13.31 -30.36
C ILE A 222 5.66 13.32 -30.28
N THR A 223 5.01 12.37 -30.97
CA THR A 223 3.56 12.13 -30.89
C THR A 223 3.29 10.77 -30.25
N GLY A 224 2.05 10.55 -29.79
CA GLY A 224 1.64 9.25 -29.24
C GLY A 224 1.83 8.11 -30.24
N THR A 225 1.55 8.33 -31.52
CA THR A 225 1.78 7.33 -32.59
C THR A 225 3.27 7.01 -32.73
N MET A 226 4.13 8.02 -32.78
CA MET A 226 5.60 7.81 -32.86
C MET A 226 6.10 7.02 -31.64
N TYR A 227 5.63 7.38 -30.45
CA TYR A 227 5.96 6.64 -29.24
C TYR A 227 5.52 5.17 -29.34
N GLY A 228 4.28 4.93 -29.77
CA GLY A 228 3.72 3.59 -29.88
C GLY A 228 4.45 2.72 -30.93
N GLU A 229 4.80 3.28 -32.12
CA GLU A 229 5.60 2.59 -33.13
C GLU A 229 7.00 2.21 -32.59
N MET A 230 7.66 3.12 -31.87
CA MET A 230 8.96 2.85 -31.25
C MET A 230 8.82 1.83 -30.10
N PHE A 231 7.74 1.92 -29.30
CA PHE A 231 7.43 0.97 -28.23
C PHE A 231 7.43 -0.48 -28.73
N GLN A 232 6.83 -0.74 -29.90
CA GLN A 232 6.83 -2.09 -30.50
C GLN A 232 8.25 -2.63 -30.69
N VAL A 233 9.18 -1.78 -31.18
CA VAL A 233 10.59 -2.18 -31.39
C VAL A 233 11.28 -2.49 -30.06
N PHE A 234 11.02 -1.69 -29.02
CA PHE A 234 11.52 -1.97 -27.66
C PHE A 234 10.93 -3.28 -27.13
N ALA A 235 9.62 -3.46 -27.25
CA ALA A 235 8.94 -4.65 -26.75
C ALA A 235 9.46 -5.93 -27.41
N ASP A 236 9.62 -5.94 -28.73
CA ASP A 236 10.17 -7.08 -29.45
C ASP A 236 11.61 -7.38 -29.03
N SER A 237 12.45 -6.36 -28.89
CA SER A 237 13.84 -6.50 -28.49
C SER A 237 13.97 -7.01 -27.05
N MET A 238 13.22 -6.42 -26.11
CA MET A 238 13.27 -6.76 -24.68
C MET A 238 12.66 -8.13 -24.42
N LYS A 239 11.48 -8.47 -25.01
CA LYS A 239 10.87 -9.81 -24.87
C LYS A 239 11.66 -10.89 -25.61
N SER A 240 12.44 -10.55 -26.63
CA SER A 240 13.42 -11.47 -27.22
C SER A 240 14.58 -11.80 -26.26
N ALA A 241 14.93 -10.85 -25.38
CA ALA A 241 15.93 -11.10 -24.33
C ALA A 241 15.35 -11.97 -23.19
N ASP A 242 14.11 -11.66 -22.74
CA ASP A 242 13.39 -12.45 -21.75
C ASP A 242 11.88 -12.36 -22.00
N PRO A 243 11.24 -13.44 -22.48
CA PRO A 243 9.80 -13.43 -22.80
C PRO A 243 8.88 -13.36 -21.56
N SER A 244 9.41 -13.53 -20.35
CA SER A 244 8.62 -13.51 -19.11
C SER A 244 8.38 -12.11 -18.54
N ILE A 245 9.05 -11.08 -19.08
CA ILE A 245 8.90 -9.71 -18.60
C ILE A 245 7.55 -9.11 -19.00
N GLN A 246 7.08 -8.18 -18.17
CA GLN A 246 5.86 -7.42 -18.39
C GLN A 246 6.22 -5.97 -18.72
N LEU A 247 5.63 -5.42 -19.77
CA LEU A 247 5.98 -4.12 -20.33
C LEU A 247 4.86 -3.10 -20.17
N GLY A 248 5.19 -1.97 -19.58
CA GLY A 248 4.28 -0.84 -19.40
C GLY A 248 4.43 0.24 -20.47
N ALA A 249 3.31 0.68 -21.01
CA ALA A 249 3.24 1.80 -21.96
C ALA A 249 2.78 3.09 -21.27
N VAL A 250 3.48 4.18 -21.53
CA VAL A 250 3.17 5.51 -20.99
C VAL A 250 1.95 6.09 -21.70
N ILE A 251 0.87 6.32 -20.96
CA ILE A 251 -0.33 7.01 -21.44
C ILE A 251 -0.59 8.27 -20.60
N TYR A 252 -1.52 9.10 -21.07
CA TYR A 252 -2.06 10.22 -20.32
C TYR A 252 -3.55 9.95 -20.05
N PRO A 253 -4.07 10.14 -18.85
CA PRO A 253 -5.42 9.67 -18.50
C PRO A 253 -6.54 10.50 -19.13
N LEU A 254 -6.26 11.70 -19.63
CA LEU A 254 -7.26 12.54 -20.27
C LEU A 254 -7.13 12.47 -21.81
N ASP A 255 -8.27 12.34 -22.48
CA ASP A 255 -8.36 12.50 -23.93
C ASP A 255 -8.23 14.00 -24.29
N GLU A 256 -7.81 14.33 -25.48
CA GLU A 256 -7.61 15.70 -25.98
C GLU A 256 -6.41 16.48 -25.36
N ASP A 257 -5.67 15.93 -24.41
CA ASP A 257 -4.48 16.57 -23.86
C ASP A 257 -3.19 16.04 -24.51
N TYR A 258 -2.16 16.85 -24.53
CA TYR A 258 -0.86 16.54 -25.16
C TYR A 258 -0.97 16.03 -26.59
N ASP A 259 -1.73 16.74 -27.44
CA ASP A 259 -1.94 16.42 -28.86
C ASP A 259 -2.50 14.98 -29.05
N ASP A 260 -3.56 14.63 -28.32
CA ASP A 260 -4.21 13.32 -28.38
C ASP A 260 -3.23 12.15 -28.13
N TRP A 261 -2.33 12.31 -27.16
CA TRP A 261 -1.24 11.37 -26.90
C TRP A 261 -1.73 9.92 -26.80
N THR A 262 -2.68 9.64 -25.93
CA THR A 262 -3.17 8.29 -25.64
C THR A 262 -3.91 7.68 -26.84
N ALA A 263 -4.64 8.51 -27.60
CA ALA A 263 -5.27 8.09 -28.85
C ALA A 263 -4.25 7.63 -29.91
N GLY A 264 -3.06 8.23 -29.92
CA GLY A 264 -1.96 7.81 -30.77
C GLY A 264 -1.23 6.56 -30.27
N VAL A 265 -1.06 6.41 -28.95
CA VAL A 265 -0.34 5.29 -28.31
C VAL A 265 -1.11 3.98 -28.40
N LEU A 266 -2.38 3.97 -27.99
CA LEU A 266 -3.14 2.75 -27.77
C LEU A 266 -3.26 1.83 -28.99
N PRO A 267 -3.53 2.33 -30.22
CA PRO A 267 -3.60 1.47 -31.40
C PRO A 267 -2.30 0.69 -31.65
N GLU A 268 -1.16 1.33 -31.36
CA GLU A 268 0.16 0.77 -31.65
C GLU A 268 0.61 -0.24 -30.60
N VAL A 269 0.29 0.02 -29.31
CA VAL A 269 0.79 -0.82 -28.20
C VAL A 269 -0.14 -1.97 -27.83
N GLN A 270 -1.37 -2.04 -28.38
CA GLN A 270 -2.43 -2.95 -27.95
C GLN A 270 -2.08 -4.44 -27.94
N ASN A 271 -1.04 -4.86 -28.65
CA ASN A 271 -0.59 -6.26 -28.71
C ASN A 271 0.81 -6.47 -28.10
N HIS A 272 1.41 -5.45 -27.53
CA HIS A 272 2.78 -5.47 -27.04
C HIS A 272 2.89 -5.05 -25.57
N ALA A 273 2.03 -4.14 -25.09
CA ALA A 273 1.96 -3.73 -23.71
C ALA A 273 1.18 -4.74 -22.87
N ASP A 274 1.63 -4.95 -21.64
CA ASP A 274 0.97 -5.78 -20.63
C ASP A 274 0.20 -4.90 -19.63
N PHE A 275 0.67 -3.66 -19.38
CA PHE A 275 0.01 -2.69 -18.51
C PHE A 275 0.13 -1.26 -19.04
N LEU A 276 -0.77 -0.39 -18.61
CA LEU A 276 -0.78 1.04 -18.94
C LEU A 276 -0.35 1.87 -17.74
N ILE A 277 0.54 2.81 -17.97
CA ILE A 277 1.15 3.67 -16.95
C ILE A 277 0.42 5.00 -16.91
N VAL A 278 -0.09 5.33 -15.73
CA VAL A 278 -0.74 6.62 -15.43
C VAL A 278 0.09 7.37 -14.39
N HIS A 279 0.31 8.65 -14.59
CA HIS A 279 0.84 9.57 -13.60
C HIS A 279 -0.15 10.71 -13.39
N ASP A 280 -0.46 11.03 -12.15
CA ASP A 280 -1.23 12.23 -11.81
C ASP A 280 -0.86 12.76 -10.43
N TYR A 281 -0.88 14.07 -10.30
CA TYR A 281 -0.70 14.80 -9.05
C TYR A 281 -2.00 15.43 -8.55
N PHE A 282 -3.11 15.29 -9.29
CA PHE A 282 -4.50 15.64 -8.95
C PHE A 282 -4.75 17.11 -8.58
N THR A 283 -3.71 17.84 -8.28
CA THR A 283 -3.78 19.21 -7.74
C THR A 283 -2.98 20.18 -8.61
N PHE A 284 -2.74 19.79 -9.87
CA PHE A 284 -1.98 20.63 -10.79
C PHE A 284 -2.75 21.91 -11.10
N SER A 285 -2.18 23.03 -10.73
CA SER A 285 -2.67 24.36 -11.07
C SER A 285 -1.50 25.23 -11.49
N PRO A 286 -1.63 26.04 -12.55
CA PRO A 286 -0.59 27.02 -12.89
C PRO A 286 -0.27 28.03 -11.78
N ASN A 287 -1.07 28.01 -10.68
CA ASN A 287 -0.86 28.74 -9.44
C ASN A 287 -0.80 27.77 -8.26
N GLU A 288 0.10 26.81 -8.28
CA GLU A 288 0.25 25.65 -7.39
C GLU A 288 0.06 25.92 -5.89
N ASN A 289 0.48 27.09 -5.42
CA ASN A 289 0.34 27.49 -4.02
C ASN A 289 -1.04 28.09 -3.65
N ASN A 290 -2.00 28.13 -4.57
CA ASN A 290 -3.30 28.79 -4.36
C ASN A 290 -4.50 27.81 -4.27
N ILE A 291 -4.26 26.52 -4.38
CA ILE A 291 -5.34 25.54 -4.22
C ILE A 291 -5.75 25.48 -2.73
N SER A 292 -7.03 25.61 -2.46
CA SER A 292 -7.53 25.50 -1.08
C SER A 292 -7.53 24.06 -0.61
N TYR A 293 -7.47 23.85 0.72
CA TYR A 293 -7.58 22.51 1.29
C TYR A 293 -8.85 21.76 0.84
N SER A 294 -9.97 22.46 0.72
CA SER A 294 -11.22 21.86 0.24
C SER A 294 -11.17 21.44 -1.23
N GLN A 295 -10.48 22.19 -2.08
CA GLN A 295 -10.27 21.82 -3.49
C GLN A 295 -9.31 20.61 -3.58
N MET A 296 -8.22 20.61 -2.82
CA MET A 296 -7.32 19.47 -2.70
C MET A 296 -8.07 18.19 -2.28
N MET A 297 -8.96 18.27 -1.28
CA MET A 297 -9.77 17.11 -0.88
C MET A 297 -10.83 16.72 -1.93
N ALA A 298 -11.29 17.65 -2.73
CA ALA A 298 -12.25 17.37 -3.79
C ALA A 298 -11.62 16.69 -5.00
N SER A 299 -10.35 17.02 -5.34
CA SER A 299 -9.69 16.44 -6.51
C SER A 299 -9.40 14.93 -6.40
N VAL A 300 -9.60 14.31 -5.24
CA VAL A 300 -9.57 12.84 -5.12
C VAL A 300 -10.56 12.16 -6.09
N SER A 301 -11.64 12.83 -6.51
CA SER A 301 -12.56 12.28 -7.52
C SER A 301 -11.92 12.06 -8.89
N GLU A 302 -10.82 12.74 -9.18
CA GLU A 302 -10.08 12.60 -10.44
C GLU A 302 -9.56 11.16 -10.63
N VAL A 303 -9.26 10.43 -9.55
CA VAL A 303 -8.88 9.00 -9.63
C VAL A 303 -9.94 8.17 -10.37
N SER A 304 -11.23 8.41 -10.05
CA SER A 304 -12.35 7.72 -10.72
C SER A 304 -12.53 8.19 -12.16
N GLU A 305 -12.29 9.47 -12.42
CA GLU A 305 -12.36 10.07 -13.75
C GLU A 305 -11.24 9.51 -14.63
N ASP A 306 -10.02 9.39 -14.11
CA ASP A 306 -8.87 8.79 -14.81
C ASP A 306 -9.14 7.32 -15.18
N ALA A 307 -9.59 6.52 -14.21
CA ALA A 307 -9.90 5.11 -14.44
C ALA A 307 -10.97 4.94 -15.53
N ALA A 308 -12.04 5.73 -15.44
CA ALA A 308 -13.13 5.69 -16.43
C ALA A 308 -12.67 6.16 -17.81
N SER A 309 -11.87 7.24 -17.86
CA SER A 309 -11.32 7.79 -19.10
C SER A 309 -10.40 6.79 -19.79
N VAL A 310 -9.44 6.19 -19.07
CA VAL A 310 -8.52 5.19 -19.64
C VAL A 310 -9.30 4.00 -20.22
N ARG A 311 -10.26 3.43 -19.48
CA ARG A 311 -11.10 2.33 -19.97
C ARG A 311 -11.91 2.71 -21.20
N SER A 312 -12.43 3.94 -21.24
CA SER A 312 -13.12 4.49 -22.40
C SER A 312 -12.20 4.57 -23.61
N MET A 313 -10.99 5.11 -23.45
CA MET A 313 -10.00 5.22 -24.51
C MET A 313 -9.53 3.84 -25.01
N VAL A 314 -9.33 2.87 -24.13
CA VAL A 314 -9.03 1.48 -24.54
C VAL A 314 -10.13 0.94 -25.45
N SER A 315 -11.39 1.10 -25.07
CA SER A 315 -12.53 0.67 -25.91
C SER A 315 -12.62 1.42 -27.24
N GLN A 316 -12.25 2.70 -27.26
CA GLN A 316 -12.37 3.56 -28.42
C GLN A 316 -11.25 3.35 -29.42
N TYR A 317 -10.02 3.20 -28.97
CA TYR A 317 -8.82 3.23 -29.81
C TYR A 317 -8.17 1.86 -30.01
N THR A 318 -8.69 0.79 -29.37
CA THR A 318 -8.19 -0.57 -29.52
C THR A 318 -9.30 -1.55 -29.88
N SER A 319 -8.90 -2.78 -30.17
CA SER A 319 -9.84 -3.91 -30.31
C SER A 319 -10.03 -4.71 -29.01
N LYS A 320 -9.54 -4.19 -27.90
CA LYS A 320 -9.48 -4.86 -26.62
C LYS A 320 -10.68 -4.52 -25.74
N ASP A 321 -10.93 -5.39 -24.75
CA ASP A 321 -11.86 -5.09 -23.65
C ASP A 321 -11.37 -3.89 -22.83
N PRO A 322 -12.24 -3.04 -22.25
CA PRO A 322 -11.86 -1.93 -21.41
C PRO A 322 -10.89 -2.30 -20.26
N ASP A 323 -11.05 -3.50 -19.71
CA ASP A 323 -10.24 -4.02 -18.61
C ASP A 323 -9.15 -5.01 -19.08
N HIS A 324 -8.74 -4.91 -20.35
CA HIS A 324 -7.72 -5.81 -20.93
C HIS A 324 -6.33 -5.59 -20.31
N PHE A 325 -5.97 -4.34 -20.07
CA PHE A 325 -4.67 -3.99 -19.52
C PHE A 325 -4.75 -3.80 -18.01
N ALA A 326 -3.72 -4.24 -17.30
CA ALA A 326 -3.52 -3.80 -15.94
C ALA A 326 -3.28 -2.29 -15.90
N LEU A 327 -3.86 -1.59 -14.92
CA LEU A 327 -3.69 -0.15 -14.75
C LEU A 327 -2.69 0.12 -13.62
N ALA A 328 -1.67 0.92 -13.90
CA ALA A 328 -0.58 1.18 -12.97
C ALA A 328 -0.39 2.69 -12.75
N PHE A 329 -0.68 3.15 -11.52
CA PHE A 329 -0.21 4.45 -11.05
C PHE A 329 1.23 4.30 -10.59
N THR A 330 2.21 4.54 -11.48
CA THR A 330 3.62 4.39 -11.14
C THR A 330 4.25 5.67 -10.62
N GLU A 331 3.48 6.77 -10.62
CA GLU A 331 3.87 8.02 -9.97
C GLU A 331 2.64 8.83 -9.58
N PHE A 332 2.47 9.11 -8.29
CA PHE A 332 1.44 10.01 -7.80
C PHE A 332 1.85 10.72 -6.51
N ASN A 333 1.32 11.91 -6.31
CA ASN A 333 1.41 12.70 -5.08
C ASN A 333 0.42 13.88 -5.18
N SER A 334 0.58 14.93 -4.37
CA SER A 334 -0.03 16.24 -4.61
C SER A 334 1.03 17.26 -5.05
N ASN A 335 0.61 18.33 -5.70
CA ASN A 335 1.46 19.46 -6.05
C ASN A 335 0.89 20.74 -5.42
N THR A 336 1.13 20.89 -4.10
CA THR A 336 0.47 21.91 -3.25
C THR A 336 1.46 22.70 -2.40
N GLY A 337 2.76 22.65 -2.73
CA GLY A 337 3.80 23.35 -2.02
C GLY A 337 3.90 22.87 -0.57
N ASN A 338 3.92 23.79 0.39
CA ASN A 338 4.16 23.40 1.77
C ASN A 338 3.07 22.54 2.45
N ARG A 339 1.93 22.24 1.76
CA ARG A 339 0.98 21.23 2.23
C ARG A 339 1.44 19.80 1.95
N GLU A 340 2.33 19.58 0.99
CA GLU A 340 2.90 18.26 0.67
C GLU A 340 3.60 17.60 1.87
N VAL A 341 4.14 18.41 2.77
CA VAL A 341 4.84 17.97 3.99
C VAL A 341 3.97 18.05 5.25
N ALA A 342 2.68 18.31 5.10
CA ALA A 342 1.74 18.53 6.21
C ALA A 342 0.68 17.41 6.30
N MET A 343 -0.14 17.46 7.37
CA MET A 343 -1.26 16.53 7.57
C MET A 343 -2.26 16.55 6.40
N ALA A 344 -2.39 17.68 5.69
CA ALA A 344 -3.22 17.77 4.49
C ALA A 344 -2.85 16.71 3.46
N ASN A 345 -1.57 16.55 3.16
CA ASN A 345 -1.12 15.54 2.21
C ASN A 345 -1.29 14.11 2.73
N ALA A 346 -1.09 13.89 4.02
CA ALA A 346 -1.33 12.60 4.67
C ALA A 346 -2.79 12.14 4.47
N LEU A 347 -3.76 13.03 4.70
CA LEU A 347 -5.18 12.76 4.50
C LEU A 347 -5.52 12.59 3.01
N PHE A 348 -4.90 13.39 2.15
CA PHE A 348 -5.09 13.33 0.71
C PHE A 348 -4.61 12.00 0.12
N ILE A 349 -3.36 11.62 0.39
CA ILE A 349 -2.76 10.38 -0.10
C ILE A 349 -3.51 9.15 0.44
N ALA A 350 -3.99 9.18 1.69
CA ALA A 350 -4.83 8.10 2.20
C ALA A 350 -6.09 7.90 1.35
N ARG A 351 -6.76 8.99 0.98
CA ARG A 351 -7.96 8.94 0.15
C ARG A 351 -7.67 8.55 -1.29
N VAL A 352 -6.57 9.08 -1.88
CA VAL A 352 -6.15 8.73 -3.24
C VAL A 352 -5.83 7.25 -3.34
N LEU A 353 -5.05 6.69 -2.41
CA LEU A 353 -4.70 5.27 -2.42
C LEU A 353 -5.94 4.37 -2.27
N LEU A 354 -6.87 4.72 -1.37
CA LEU A 354 -8.13 3.97 -1.24
C LEU A 354 -8.96 4.05 -2.53
N ALA A 355 -9.06 5.22 -3.15
CA ALA A 355 -9.77 5.39 -4.41
C ALA A 355 -9.11 4.59 -5.55
N GLN A 356 -7.78 4.56 -5.64
CA GLN A 356 -7.07 3.73 -6.64
C GLN A 356 -7.42 2.24 -6.47
N ILE A 357 -7.48 1.74 -5.23
CA ILE A 357 -7.90 0.36 -4.95
C ILE A 357 -9.36 0.13 -5.34
N GLU A 358 -10.26 1.05 -4.98
CA GLU A 358 -11.69 0.97 -5.30
C GLU A 358 -11.96 0.99 -6.81
N GLU A 359 -11.20 1.77 -7.56
CA GLU A 359 -11.31 1.89 -9.01
C GLU A 359 -10.57 0.80 -9.79
N GLY A 360 -9.87 -0.11 -9.08
CA GLY A 360 -9.24 -1.28 -9.66
C GLY A 360 -7.93 -0.99 -10.39
N PHE A 361 -7.16 -0.01 -9.93
CA PHE A 361 -5.76 0.07 -10.31
C PHE A 361 -5.00 -1.12 -9.72
N ASP A 362 -4.05 -1.65 -10.47
CA ASP A 362 -3.33 -2.87 -10.10
C ASP A 362 -2.01 -2.61 -9.39
N LEU A 363 -1.45 -1.42 -9.58
CA LEU A 363 -0.19 -0.96 -8.98
C LEU A 363 -0.32 0.50 -8.55
N SER A 364 0.23 0.83 -7.37
CA SER A 364 0.29 2.21 -6.87
C SER A 364 1.67 2.51 -6.30
N MET A 365 2.36 3.50 -6.86
CA MET A 365 3.71 3.89 -6.44
C MET A 365 3.78 5.38 -6.17
N ILE A 366 4.04 5.73 -4.91
CA ILE A 366 4.13 7.13 -4.53
C ILE A 366 5.47 7.75 -4.99
N TRP A 367 5.41 8.95 -5.50
CA TRP A 367 6.56 9.79 -5.77
C TRP A 367 6.86 10.67 -4.55
N ASN A 368 7.97 10.51 -3.81
CA ASN A 368 9.01 9.48 -3.86
C ASN A 368 9.45 9.11 -2.42
N LEU A 369 10.43 8.22 -2.23
CA LEU A 369 10.90 7.82 -0.90
C LEU A 369 11.49 9.00 -0.12
N GLN A 370 12.40 9.77 -0.73
CA GLN A 370 13.08 10.86 -0.05
C GLN A 370 13.41 12.00 -1.01
N SER A 371 13.08 13.22 -0.64
CA SER A 371 13.49 14.42 -1.37
C SER A 371 13.63 15.63 -0.46
N GLY A 372 14.45 16.58 -0.92
CA GLY A 372 14.65 17.87 -0.26
C GLY A 372 13.42 18.77 -0.31
N VAL A 373 13.46 19.84 0.47
CA VAL A 373 12.41 20.86 0.49
C VAL A 373 12.66 21.86 -0.64
N ALA A 374 11.66 22.07 -1.48
CA ALA A 374 11.67 23.07 -2.53
C ALA A 374 11.56 24.51 -1.97
N PRO A 375 11.85 25.56 -2.77
CA PRO A 375 11.78 26.94 -2.31
C PRO A 375 10.40 27.40 -1.80
N ASP A 376 9.32 26.78 -2.25
CA ASP A 376 7.93 27.00 -1.81
C ASP A 376 7.59 26.28 -0.49
N GLY A 377 8.52 25.48 0.04
CA GLY A 377 8.39 24.72 1.26
C GLY A 377 7.76 23.32 1.07
N GLY A 378 7.47 22.92 -0.18
CA GLY A 378 6.95 21.61 -0.53
C GLY A 378 8.04 20.54 -0.65
N SER A 379 7.64 19.29 -0.59
CA SER A 379 8.48 18.13 -0.88
C SER A 379 7.64 16.87 -1.03
N HIS A 380 7.81 16.17 -2.10
CA HIS A 380 7.13 14.90 -2.37
C HIS A 380 7.68 13.70 -1.58
N GLY A 381 8.87 13.84 -0.95
CA GLY A 381 9.49 12.72 -0.22
C GLY A 381 8.65 12.24 0.96
N LEU A 382 8.49 10.93 1.10
CA LEU A 382 7.96 10.29 2.31
C LEU A 382 8.84 10.60 3.52
N LEU A 383 10.16 10.69 3.27
CA LEU A 383 11.19 10.99 4.26
C LEU A 383 11.85 12.33 3.96
N ALA A 384 12.28 13.00 5.00
CA ALA A 384 13.00 14.27 4.90
C ALA A 384 14.41 14.09 4.35
N LYS A 385 14.88 15.06 3.55
CA LYS A 385 16.27 15.22 3.12
C LYS A 385 16.65 16.68 3.14
N ASN A 386 17.79 17.00 3.77
CA ASN A 386 18.30 18.37 3.88
C ASN A 386 17.28 19.37 4.45
N SER A 387 16.37 18.91 5.30
CA SER A 387 15.40 19.78 5.95
C SER A 387 16.09 20.65 6.99
N PRO A 388 15.82 21.96 7.05
CA PRO A 388 16.36 22.82 8.11
C PRO A 388 15.75 22.53 9.48
N PHE A 389 14.70 21.69 9.56
CA PHE A 389 13.88 21.52 10.76
C PHE A 389 13.96 20.13 11.37
N GLN A 390 14.41 19.12 10.61
CA GLN A 390 14.46 17.74 11.07
C GLN A 390 15.64 16.99 10.43
N PRO A 391 16.18 15.95 11.10
CA PRO A 391 17.23 15.10 10.55
C PRO A 391 16.78 14.41 9.24
N ASP A 392 17.74 14.08 8.40
CA ASP A 392 17.49 13.26 7.21
C ASP A 392 16.88 11.92 7.59
N ALA A 393 16.09 11.35 6.67
CA ALA A 393 15.29 10.14 6.86
C ALA A 393 14.26 10.21 8.00
N SER A 394 13.89 11.41 8.49
CA SER A 394 12.75 11.56 9.40
C SER A 394 11.43 11.32 8.67
N PRO A 395 10.51 10.50 9.23
CA PRO A 395 9.19 10.27 8.65
C PRO A 395 8.36 11.54 8.55
N ARG A 396 7.82 11.81 7.39
CA ARG A 396 6.80 12.85 7.20
C ARG A 396 5.39 12.30 7.45
N PRO A 397 4.35 13.15 7.58
CA PRO A 397 2.98 12.69 7.78
C PRO A 397 2.53 11.64 6.75
N THR A 398 2.90 11.81 5.49
CA THR A 398 2.58 10.89 4.40
C THR A 398 3.25 9.51 4.56
N TYR A 399 4.49 9.45 5.06
CA TYR A 399 5.13 8.17 5.40
C TYR A 399 4.31 7.38 6.44
N LEU A 400 3.88 8.07 7.50
CA LEU A 400 3.08 7.45 8.56
C LEU A 400 1.72 6.98 8.06
N THR A 401 1.14 7.70 7.10
CA THR A 401 -0.07 7.27 6.40
C THR A 401 0.15 5.98 5.63
N CYS A 402 1.18 5.90 4.80
CA CYS A 402 1.49 4.69 4.04
C CYS A 402 1.76 3.50 4.97
N TRP A 403 2.53 3.72 6.03
CA TRP A 403 2.79 2.70 7.05
C TRP A 403 1.51 2.22 7.73
N LEU A 404 0.62 3.15 8.13
CA LEU A 404 -0.64 2.83 8.80
C LEU A 404 -1.60 2.04 7.88
N LEU A 405 -1.77 2.49 6.64
CA LEU A 405 -2.60 1.80 5.67
C LEU A 405 -2.07 0.40 5.37
N GLN A 406 -0.76 0.26 5.20
CA GLN A 406 -0.14 -1.03 4.96
C GLN A 406 -0.34 -2.00 6.13
N LYS A 407 -0.36 -1.51 7.36
CA LYS A 407 -0.61 -2.31 8.56
C LYS A 407 -2.06 -2.82 8.63
N TYR A 408 -3.05 -2.01 8.23
CA TYR A 408 -4.47 -2.28 8.48
C TYR A 408 -5.28 -2.67 7.24
N LEU A 409 -4.85 -2.28 6.03
CA LEU A 409 -5.50 -2.76 4.81
C LEU A 409 -5.11 -4.24 4.60
N GLY A 410 -6.10 -5.11 4.67
CA GLY A 410 -5.90 -6.55 4.52
C GLY A 410 -5.85 -7.01 3.06
N VAL A 411 -6.71 -7.97 2.72
CA VAL A 411 -6.85 -8.53 1.36
C VAL A 411 -7.97 -7.89 0.57
N SER A 412 -8.86 -7.15 1.24
CA SER A 412 -9.92 -6.39 0.57
C SER A 412 -10.38 -5.21 1.40
N ILE A 413 -10.93 -4.22 0.69
CA ILE A 413 -11.64 -3.08 1.29
C ILE A 413 -13.06 -3.01 0.72
N GLN A 414 -13.96 -2.42 1.50
CA GLN A 414 -15.32 -2.09 1.07
C GLN A 414 -15.69 -0.70 1.58
N PRO A 415 -16.12 0.23 0.71
CA PRO A 415 -16.57 1.55 1.15
C PRO A 415 -17.67 1.47 2.20
N MET A 416 -17.68 2.41 3.15
CA MET A 416 -18.73 2.52 4.17
C MET A 416 -19.41 3.88 4.09
N ILE A 417 -20.72 3.86 4.27
CA ILE A 417 -21.51 5.10 4.46
C ILE A 417 -21.22 5.61 5.86
N THR A 418 -20.83 6.88 5.96
CA THR A 418 -20.58 7.55 7.24
C THR A 418 -21.71 8.52 7.62
N GLY A 419 -22.49 9.00 6.65
CA GLY A 419 -23.52 10.03 6.85
C GLY A 419 -22.99 11.38 7.35
N ILE A 420 -21.67 11.54 7.49
CA ILE A 420 -21.00 12.69 8.07
C ILE A 420 -20.09 13.32 7.03
N SER A 421 -20.32 14.61 6.74
CA SER A 421 -19.49 15.36 5.81
C SER A 421 -18.04 15.45 6.31
N GLY A 422 -17.08 15.15 5.41
CA GLY A 422 -15.66 15.18 5.71
C GLY A 422 -15.13 13.94 6.44
N VAL A 423 -15.97 12.93 6.68
CA VAL A 423 -15.55 11.62 7.17
C VAL A 423 -15.70 10.58 6.07
N TYR A 424 -14.63 9.89 5.77
CA TYR A 424 -14.57 8.79 4.80
C TYR A 424 -14.21 7.51 5.54
N ALA A 425 -14.74 6.39 5.09
CA ALA A 425 -14.52 5.12 5.76
C ALA A 425 -14.53 3.96 4.77
N VAL A 426 -13.64 3.00 5.02
CA VAL A 426 -13.69 1.68 4.40
C VAL A 426 -13.66 0.60 5.47
N GLU A 427 -14.42 -0.47 5.27
CA GLU A 427 -14.23 -1.71 6.01
C GLU A 427 -13.05 -2.47 5.39
N THR A 428 -12.24 -3.12 6.22
CA THR A 428 -11.10 -3.93 5.78
C THR A 428 -11.28 -5.37 6.22
N MET A 429 -10.81 -6.30 5.41
CA MET A 429 -10.76 -7.72 5.75
C MET A 429 -9.35 -8.25 5.57
N GLN A 430 -8.86 -8.94 6.56
CA GLN A 430 -7.57 -9.64 6.54
C GLN A 430 -7.74 -11.07 6.00
N ALA A 431 -6.64 -11.69 5.58
CA ALA A 431 -6.66 -13.06 5.05
C ALA A 431 -7.13 -14.10 6.07
N ASP A 432 -6.89 -13.87 7.36
CA ASP A 432 -7.35 -14.71 8.48
C ASP A 432 -8.80 -14.44 8.90
N GLY A 433 -9.52 -13.58 8.15
CA GLY A 433 -10.88 -13.18 8.44
C GLY A 433 -11.02 -12.13 9.53
N ALA A 434 -9.93 -11.60 10.07
CA ALA A 434 -10.00 -10.41 10.91
C ALA A 434 -10.63 -9.26 10.12
N ARG A 435 -11.49 -8.48 10.76
CA ARG A 435 -12.15 -7.32 10.15
C ARG A 435 -11.81 -6.05 10.91
N GLY A 436 -11.84 -4.96 10.18
CA GLY A 436 -11.58 -3.66 10.75
C GLY A 436 -12.03 -2.55 9.82
N GLY A 437 -11.36 -1.42 9.89
CA GLY A 437 -11.63 -0.31 9.01
C GLY A 437 -10.58 0.77 9.08
N VAL A 438 -10.67 1.67 8.11
CA VAL A 438 -9.93 2.92 8.09
C VAL A 438 -10.94 4.06 8.04
N LEU A 439 -10.83 4.98 9.00
CA LEU A 439 -11.65 6.17 9.14
C LEU A 439 -10.78 7.40 8.89
N ILE A 440 -11.14 8.22 7.93
CA ILE A 440 -10.41 9.43 7.57
C ILE A 440 -11.29 10.63 7.85
N ASN A 441 -10.93 11.44 8.84
CA ASN A 441 -11.62 12.68 9.15
C ASN A 441 -10.84 13.88 8.61
N THR A 442 -11.33 14.47 7.55
CA THR A 442 -10.75 15.65 6.90
C THR A 442 -11.29 16.97 7.49
N SER A 443 -12.21 16.91 8.45
CA SER A 443 -12.84 18.08 9.05
C SER A 443 -12.09 18.59 10.30
N SER A 444 -12.40 19.81 10.69
CA SER A 444 -11.85 20.47 11.91
C SER A 444 -12.57 20.06 13.20
N GLN A 445 -13.45 19.06 13.15
CA GLN A 445 -14.21 18.60 14.31
C GLN A 445 -13.97 17.12 14.53
N ALA A 446 -13.82 16.70 15.79
CA ALA A 446 -13.89 15.29 16.13
C ALA A 446 -15.28 14.73 15.84
N ARG A 447 -15.40 13.48 15.44
CA ARG A 447 -16.64 12.82 15.06
C ARG A 447 -16.77 11.47 15.73
N ASN A 448 -17.97 11.15 16.19
CA ASN A 448 -18.27 9.88 16.84
C ASN A 448 -19.04 8.97 15.90
N VAL A 449 -18.46 7.83 15.55
CA VAL A 449 -19.05 6.83 14.66
C VAL A 449 -19.12 5.47 15.34
N THR A 450 -20.16 4.71 15.06
CA THR A 450 -20.28 3.32 15.53
C THR A 450 -19.89 2.38 14.41
N TRP A 451 -18.95 1.49 14.67
CA TRP A 451 -18.72 0.31 13.86
C TRP A 451 -19.43 -0.89 14.52
N ASP A 452 -20.39 -1.46 13.78
CA ASP A 452 -21.17 -2.61 14.23
C ASP A 452 -20.50 -3.89 13.71
N SER A 453 -20.01 -4.69 14.64
CA SER A 453 -19.26 -5.91 14.32
C SER A 453 -20.08 -7.15 14.69
N PRO A 454 -20.10 -8.17 13.81
CA PRO A 454 -20.75 -9.44 14.15
C PRO A 454 -20.20 -10.08 15.43
N SER A 455 -21.05 -10.79 16.15
CA SER A 455 -20.70 -11.48 17.42
C SER A 455 -19.73 -12.65 17.25
N SER A 456 -19.34 -12.97 16.01
CA SER A 456 -18.38 -14.03 15.69
C SER A 456 -16.91 -13.60 15.77
N PHE A 457 -16.62 -12.43 16.31
CA PHE A 457 -15.25 -11.93 16.45
C PHE A 457 -14.78 -11.99 17.90
N LYS A 458 -13.45 -11.99 18.08
CA LYS A 458 -12.82 -11.81 19.38
C LYS A 458 -13.28 -10.49 20.02
N PRO A 459 -13.36 -10.37 21.36
CA PRO A 459 -13.90 -9.16 21.99
C PRO A 459 -12.96 -7.95 21.92
N TYR A 460 -11.68 -8.13 21.60
CA TYR A 460 -10.72 -7.03 21.58
C TYR A 460 -10.56 -6.42 20.21
N VAL A 461 -10.56 -5.09 20.18
CA VAL A 461 -10.30 -4.27 19.00
C VAL A 461 -8.99 -3.51 19.22
N HIS A 462 -8.11 -3.55 18.25
CA HIS A 462 -6.87 -2.79 18.23
C HIS A 462 -6.98 -1.66 17.23
N TRP A 463 -6.42 -0.49 17.54
CA TRP A 463 -6.37 0.62 16.60
C TRP A 463 -5.12 1.46 16.76
N ASP A 464 -4.82 2.21 15.71
CA ASP A 464 -3.83 3.28 15.70
C ASP A 464 -4.46 4.53 15.10
N VAL A 465 -4.04 5.70 15.58
CA VAL A 465 -4.55 6.97 15.10
C VAL A 465 -3.41 7.94 14.80
N LEU A 466 -3.34 8.37 13.55
CA LEU A 466 -2.51 9.48 13.11
C LEU A 466 -3.35 10.75 13.13
N SER A 467 -2.92 11.78 13.84
CA SER A 467 -3.70 13.00 14.02
C SER A 467 -2.84 14.25 14.10
N ALA A 468 -3.45 15.39 13.81
CA ALA A 468 -2.85 16.71 13.94
C ALA A 468 -3.89 17.74 14.36
N PRO A 469 -3.49 18.84 15.03
CA PRO A 469 -4.42 19.90 15.43
C PRO A 469 -4.98 20.70 14.25
N HIS A 470 -4.30 20.68 13.09
CA HIS A 470 -4.69 21.42 11.89
C HIS A 470 -4.20 20.71 10.62
N GLU A 471 -4.87 20.93 9.47
CA GLU A 471 -4.46 20.32 8.19
C GLU A 471 -3.08 20.80 7.72
N THR A 472 -2.67 22.00 8.10
CA THR A 472 -1.34 22.55 7.78
C THR A 472 -0.25 22.14 8.76
N SER A 473 -0.59 21.34 9.76
CA SER A 473 0.40 20.87 10.74
C SER A 473 1.40 19.94 10.08
N LYS A 474 2.66 20.27 10.19
CA LYS A 474 3.79 19.44 9.77
C LYS A 474 4.20 18.46 10.87
N LEU A 475 3.98 18.82 12.14
CA LEU A 475 4.15 17.96 13.30
C LEU A 475 2.86 17.18 13.54
N VAL A 476 2.97 15.87 13.55
CA VAL A 476 1.83 14.97 13.74
C VAL A 476 2.07 13.99 14.89
N ALA A 477 1.00 13.51 15.46
CA ALA A 477 1.02 12.49 16.51
C ALA A 477 0.52 11.15 15.98
N LEU A 478 1.22 10.07 16.32
CA LEU A 478 0.72 8.71 16.20
C LEU A 478 0.40 8.19 17.61
N ASN A 479 -0.84 7.78 17.83
CA ASN A 479 -1.36 7.36 19.14
C ASN A 479 -1.14 8.40 20.25
N GLY A 480 -1.25 9.68 19.90
CA GLY A 480 -1.04 10.80 20.83
C GLY A 480 0.42 11.17 21.10
N ILE A 481 1.38 10.40 20.57
CA ILE A 481 2.81 10.66 20.75
C ILE A 481 3.34 11.46 19.56
N SER A 482 3.85 12.65 19.87
CA SER A 482 4.55 13.52 18.91
C SER A 482 6.04 13.53 19.20
N PRO A 483 6.91 13.65 18.17
CA PRO A 483 8.33 13.89 18.39
C PRO A 483 8.58 15.30 18.94
N SER A 484 9.74 15.51 19.50
CA SER A 484 10.17 16.83 19.98
C SER A 484 10.58 17.82 18.87
N SER A 485 10.66 17.34 17.62
CA SER A 485 10.97 18.17 16.46
C SER A 485 9.76 18.97 15.99
N VAL A 486 10.00 20.09 15.31
CA VAL A 486 8.94 20.99 14.81
C VAL A 486 8.20 20.44 13.60
N GLU A 487 8.67 19.38 12.95
CA GLU A 487 8.09 18.76 11.76
C GLU A 487 8.14 17.23 11.83
N GLY A 488 7.25 16.59 11.07
CA GLY A 488 7.21 15.12 10.93
C GLY A 488 6.43 14.43 12.03
N GLY A 489 6.66 13.14 12.15
CA GLY A 489 6.04 12.25 13.12
C GLY A 489 7.04 11.40 13.88
N PRO A 490 6.57 10.44 14.68
CA PRO A 490 7.42 9.51 15.39
C PRO A 490 8.38 8.78 14.44
N VAL A 491 9.66 8.71 14.84
CA VAL A 491 10.72 8.16 13.98
C VAL A 491 10.71 6.64 13.85
N ALA A 492 9.99 5.94 14.73
CA ALA A 492 9.92 4.48 14.75
C ALA A 492 8.47 4.02 15.03
N PRO A 493 7.54 4.21 14.06
CA PRO A 493 6.12 3.87 14.27
C PRO A 493 5.93 2.38 14.59
N GLU A 494 6.79 1.51 14.08
CA GLU A 494 6.78 0.06 14.34
C GLU A 494 7.07 -0.33 15.79
N ARG A 495 7.60 0.59 16.59
CA ARG A 495 7.90 0.39 18.02
C ARG A 495 6.88 0.99 18.96
N MET A 496 5.88 1.66 18.40
CA MET A 496 4.87 2.32 19.22
C MET A 496 3.80 1.32 19.65
N MET A 497 3.27 1.52 20.86
CA MET A 497 2.13 0.75 21.33
C MET A 497 0.88 1.13 20.53
N SER A 498 0.18 0.12 20.04
CA SER A 498 -1.18 0.32 19.52
C SER A 498 -2.15 0.47 20.69
N ARG A 499 -3.30 1.05 20.43
CA ARG A 499 -4.39 1.16 21.39
C ARG A 499 -5.31 -0.06 21.30
N GLY A 500 -6.05 -0.34 22.35
CA GLY A 500 -6.99 -1.46 22.38
C GLY A 500 -8.17 -1.22 23.29
N THR A 501 -9.28 -1.93 23.03
CA THR A 501 -10.45 -1.98 23.91
C THR A 501 -11.07 -3.38 23.92
N LEU A 502 -11.81 -3.68 25.00
CA LEU A 502 -12.57 -4.91 25.16
C LEU A 502 -14.06 -4.61 24.93
N GLU A 503 -14.51 -4.77 23.70
CA GLU A 503 -15.90 -4.55 23.31
C GLU A 503 -16.43 -5.76 22.53
N PRO A 504 -17.30 -6.58 23.10
CA PRO A 504 -17.79 -7.80 22.44
C PRO A 504 -18.76 -7.54 21.28
N GLY A 505 -19.16 -6.31 21.06
CA GLY A 505 -20.15 -5.91 20.03
C GLY A 505 -19.72 -4.68 19.26
N ALA A 506 -20.67 -3.80 19.05
CA ALA A 506 -20.46 -2.52 18.37
C ALA A 506 -19.46 -1.65 19.16
N VAL A 507 -18.60 -0.95 18.44
CA VAL A 507 -17.60 -0.04 19.01
C VAL A 507 -17.88 1.37 18.55
N ILE A 508 -17.87 2.32 19.49
CA ILE A 508 -17.94 3.75 19.17
C ILE A 508 -16.52 4.29 19.15
N PHE A 509 -16.12 4.84 18.02
CA PHE A 509 -14.84 5.53 17.89
C PHE A 509 -15.07 7.06 17.87
N THR A 510 -14.29 7.77 18.68
CA THR A 510 -14.07 9.19 18.48
C THR A 510 -12.93 9.37 17.47
N VAL A 511 -13.26 9.80 16.27
CA VAL A 511 -12.32 10.08 15.19
C VAL A 511 -11.87 11.53 15.30
N PRO A 512 -10.65 11.82 15.73
CA PRO A 512 -10.21 13.21 15.96
C PRO A 512 -10.33 14.07 14.70
N ALA A 513 -10.33 15.39 14.86
CA ALA A 513 -10.17 16.31 13.73
C ALA A 513 -8.86 16.00 12.99
N TYR A 514 -8.86 16.15 11.67
CA TYR A 514 -7.68 15.94 10.83
C TYR A 514 -6.91 14.68 11.21
N SER A 515 -7.56 13.52 11.07
CA SER A 515 -6.97 12.23 11.50
C SER A 515 -7.26 11.08 10.54
N ILE A 516 -6.41 10.05 10.66
CA ILE A 516 -6.62 8.72 10.09
C ILE A 516 -6.61 7.75 11.26
N LEU A 517 -7.75 7.10 11.53
CA LEU A 517 -7.88 6.06 12.54
C LEU A 517 -8.08 4.73 11.82
N ALA A 518 -7.19 3.79 12.06
CA ALA A 518 -7.27 2.45 11.50
C ALA A 518 -7.38 1.42 12.63
N PHE A 519 -8.27 0.46 12.47
CA PHE A 519 -8.57 -0.52 13.51
C PHE A 519 -8.77 -1.92 12.94
N SER A 520 -8.60 -2.92 13.78
CA SER A 520 -8.88 -4.32 13.44
C SER A 520 -9.35 -5.12 14.65
N ARG A 521 -10.14 -6.14 14.37
CA ARG A 521 -10.63 -7.13 15.32
C ARG A 521 -10.38 -8.52 14.78
N ALA A 522 -9.68 -9.35 15.55
CA ALA A 522 -9.36 -10.71 15.16
C ALA A 522 -10.61 -11.58 14.98
N SER A 523 -10.59 -12.44 13.97
CA SER A 523 -11.64 -13.45 13.78
C SER A 523 -11.66 -14.45 14.94
N ALA A 524 -12.86 -14.96 15.23
CA ALA A 524 -13.04 -16.09 16.14
C ALA A 524 -13.10 -17.43 15.40
N LEU A 525 -12.71 -17.45 14.12
CA LEU A 525 -12.68 -18.69 13.34
C LEU A 525 -11.81 -19.75 14.03
N GLU A 526 -12.30 -20.97 14.03
CA GLU A 526 -11.50 -22.11 14.43
C GLU A 526 -10.46 -22.39 13.35
N THR A 527 -9.23 -22.66 13.77
CA THR A 527 -8.16 -23.06 12.88
C THR A 527 -8.25 -24.57 12.65
N GLU A 528 -8.35 -24.97 11.39
CA GLU A 528 -8.26 -26.39 11.02
C GLU A 528 -6.79 -26.80 10.91
N THR A 529 -6.35 -27.77 11.72
CA THR A 529 -4.98 -28.26 11.67
C THR A 529 -4.86 -29.39 10.65
N ILE A 530 -3.99 -29.21 9.67
CA ILE A 530 -3.64 -30.20 8.64
C ILE A 530 -2.21 -30.65 8.89
N VAL A 531 -2.03 -31.95 9.15
CA VAL A 531 -0.71 -32.56 9.37
C VAL A 531 -0.29 -33.31 8.10
N SER A 532 0.90 -33.03 7.59
CA SER A 532 1.43 -33.70 6.40
C SER A 532 2.91 -34.06 6.55
N CYS A 533 3.25 -35.25 6.10
CA CYS A 533 4.63 -35.74 6.04
C CYS A 533 5.32 -35.43 4.69
N GLU A 534 4.60 -34.84 3.77
CA GLU A 534 5.06 -34.47 2.44
C GLU A 534 4.62 -33.03 2.14
N PRO A 535 5.27 -32.33 1.21
CA PRO A 535 4.80 -31.02 0.77
C PRO A 535 3.30 -31.03 0.46
N TYR A 536 2.56 -30.08 1.02
CA TYR A 536 1.11 -30.05 0.94
C TYR A 536 0.62 -28.92 0.02
N THR A 537 -0.33 -29.23 -0.85
CA THR A 537 -0.93 -28.23 -1.73
C THR A 537 -2.29 -27.80 -1.19
N LEU A 538 -2.40 -26.51 -0.81
CA LEU A 538 -3.63 -25.88 -0.40
C LEU A 538 -3.95 -24.72 -1.35
N ASN A 539 -5.16 -24.70 -1.91
CA ASN A 539 -5.63 -23.65 -2.84
C ASN A 539 -4.65 -23.36 -3.99
N ASN A 540 -4.14 -24.41 -4.63
CA ASN A 540 -3.15 -24.36 -5.72
C ASN A 540 -1.76 -23.85 -5.35
N GLN A 541 -1.50 -23.57 -4.06
CA GLN A 541 -0.17 -23.21 -3.56
C GLN A 541 0.47 -24.41 -2.88
N LEU A 542 1.73 -24.69 -3.21
CA LEU A 542 2.53 -25.75 -2.59
C LEU A 542 3.26 -25.21 -1.36
N TYR A 543 3.07 -25.86 -0.23
CA TYR A 543 3.77 -25.58 1.03
C TYR A 543 4.77 -26.70 1.30
N THR A 544 6.02 -26.34 1.55
CA THR A 544 7.14 -27.26 1.82
C THR A 544 7.58 -27.22 3.28
N SER A 545 7.01 -26.33 4.08
CA SER A 545 7.27 -26.18 5.51
C SER A 545 5.98 -25.80 6.22
N SER A 546 5.93 -25.99 7.53
CA SER A 546 4.78 -25.63 8.39
C SER A 546 4.46 -24.13 8.23
N ALA A 547 3.16 -23.83 8.15
CA ALA A 547 2.67 -22.46 7.96
C ALA A 547 1.25 -22.31 8.52
N LEU A 548 0.93 -21.12 9.05
CA LEU A 548 -0.46 -20.73 9.28
C LEU A 548 -0.97 -20.10 7.98
N VAL A 549 -1.99 -20.70 7.38
CA VAL A 549 -2.53 -20.30 6.08
C VAL A 549 -3.96 -19.83 6.27
N SER A 550 -4.21 -18.58 5.94
CA SER A 550 -5.54 -18.03 5.88
C SER A 550 -5.95 -17.86 4.44
N THR A 551 -7.14 -18.30 4.13
CA THR A 551 -7.72 -18.23 2.79
C THR A 551 -9.15 -17.74 2.87
N TYR A 552 -9.72 -17.35 1.75
CA TYR A 552 -11.13 -17.09 1.65
C TYR A 552 -11.70 -17.69 0.38
N SER A 553 -12.96 -18.10 0.44
CA SER A 553 -13.77 -18.42 -0.74
C SER A 553 -14.85 -17.36 -0.89
N LEU A 554 -15.22 -17.04 -2.12
CA LEU A 554 -16.38 -16.18 -2.35
C LEU A 554 -17.65 -17.04 -2.26
N ASP A 555 -18.59 -16.63 -1.43
CA ASP A 555 -19.93 -17.21 -1.44
C ASP A 555 -20.58 -16.93 -2.80
N SER A 556 -20.96 -17.97 -3.49
CA SER A 556 -21.44 -17.88 -4.87
C SER A 556 -22.80 -17.18 -5.02
N GLN A 557 -23.52 -16.93 -3.92
CA GLN A 557 -24.83 -16.27 -3.93
C GLN A 557 -24.74 -14.81 -3.52
N THR A 558 -23.85 -14.49 -2.59
CA THR A 558 -23.73 -13.15 -1.99
C THR A 558 -22.50 -12.40 -2.45
N GLY A 559 -21.51 -13.07 -3.03
CA GLY A 559 -20.20 -12.50 -3.35
C GLY A 559 -19.35 -12.15 -2.10
N ILE A 560 -19.85 -12.50 -0.90
CA ILE A 560 -19.15 -12.23 0.35
C ILE A 560 -18.02 -13.23 0.52
N ALA A 561 -16.84 -12.73 0.90
CA ALA A 561 -15.71 -13.58 1.23
C ALA A 561 -15.99 -14.38 2.51
N VAL A 562 -15.83 -15.69 2.44
CA VAL A 562 -15.92 -16.61 3.57
C VAL A 562 -14.50 -17.04 3.92
N PRO A 563 -13.95 -16.54 5.03
CA PRO A 563 -12.59 -16.85 5.42
C PRO A 563 -12.49 -18.27 6.01
N SER A 564 -11.32 -18.87 5.81
CA SER A 564 -10.95 -20.15 6.42
C SER A 564 -9.49 -20.06 6.88
N GLN A 565 -9.18 -20.63 8.04
CA GLN A 565 -7.84 -20.64 8.60
C GLN A 565 -7.35 -22.07 8.76
N TYR A 566 -6.13 -22.34 8.31
CA TYR A 566 -5.49 -23.65 8.36
C TYR A 566 -4.11 -23.54 9.00
N GLU A 567 -3.84 -24.36 9.99
CA GLU A 567 -2.49 -24.58 10.49
C GLU A 567 -1.91 -25.80 9.76
N LEU A 568 -0.99 -25.56 8.83
CA LEU A 568 -0.26 -26.61 8.14
C LEU A 568 0.95 -27.00 8.97
N LEU A 569 0.96 -28.22 9.46
CA LEU A 569 2.12 -28.83 10.11
C LEU A 569 2.78 -29.79 9.12
N ILE A 570 3.92 -29.39 8.56
CA ILE A 570 4.66 -30.17 7.55
C ILE A 570 5.96 -30.62 8.19
N ALA A 571 6.14 -31.93 8.27
CA ALA A 571 7.32 -32.53 8.89
C ALA A 571 8.59 -32.28 8.07
N GLU A 572 9.72 -32.13 8.76
CA GLU A 572 11.03 -32.25 8.14
C GLU A 572 11.21 -33.64 7.50
N PRO A 573 11.91 -33.76 6.36
CA PRO A 573 12.11 -35.04 5.71
C PRO A 573 12.68 -36.12 6.63
N GLY A 574 11.92 -37.19 6.81
CA GLY A 574 12.27 -38.31 7.67
C GLY A 574 11.77 -38.23 9.12
N TYR A 575 11.08 -37.16 9.51
CA TYR A 575 10.58 -36.98 10.88
C TYR A 575 9.30 -37.79 11.17
N CYS A 576 8.49 -38.11 10.18
CA CYS A 576 7.23 -38.85 10.30
C CYS A 576 7.36 -40.34 10.66
N SER A 577 8.49 -40.79 11.09
CA SER A 577 8.71 -42.18 11.53
C SER A 577 9.03 -42.30 13.01
N THR A 578 8.90 -41.21 13.78
CA THR A 578 9.32 -41.18 15.20
C THR A 578 8.19 -41.58 16.12
N GLU A 579 8.58 -42.11 17.28
CA GLU A 579 7.68 -42.33 18.44
C GLU A 579 7.62 -41.05 19.28
N GLY A 580 6.42 -40.63 19.71
CA GLY A 580 6.21 -39.40 20.49
C GLY A 580 4.90 -39.44 21.27
N CYS A 581 4.60 -38.34 21.98
CA CYS A 581 3.29 -38.17 22.62
C CYS A 581 2.21 -37.93 21.58
N MET A 582 1.20 -38.80 21.50
CA MET A 582 0.11 -38.70 20.53
C MET A 582 -1.16 -38.04 21.10
N ASP A 583 -1.16 -37.60 22.36
CA ASP A 583 -2.31 -36.97 23.01
C ASP A 583 -2.14 -35.45 23.05
N SER A 584 -2.98 -34.74 22.28
CA SER A 584 -2.97 -33.26 22.17
C SER A 584 -3.34 -32.53 23.50
N ASN A 585 -3.76 -33.26 24.52
CA ASN A 585 -4.00 -32.69 25.86
C ASN A 585 -2.71 -32.52 26.68
N PHE A 586 -1.55 -32.85 26.12
CA PHE A 586 -0.25 -32.72 26.80
C PHE A 586 0.69 -31.79 26.05
N LEU A 587 1.55 -31.07 26.76
CA LEU A 587 2.53 -30.16 26.19
C LEU A 587 3.57 -30.85 25.29
N GLU A 588 3.82 -32.12 25.57
CA GLU A 588 4.75 -32.97 24.81
C GLU A 588 4.12 -33.53 23.52
N PHE A 589 2.90 -33.14 23.15
CA PHE A 589 2.23 -33.58 21.95
C PHE A 589 3.09 -33.38 20.71
N ASP A 590 3.30 -34.46 19.99
CA ASP A 590 4.00 -34.46 18.69
C ASP A 590 3.01 -34.84 17.58
N PRO A 591 2.58 -33.88 16.76
CA PRO A 591 1.61 -34.12 15.69
C PRO A 591 2.11 -35.08 14.60
N PHE A 592 3.43 -35.33 14.54
CA PHE A 592 4.05 -36.22 13.55
C PHE A 592 4.38 -37.61 14.11
N ALA A 593 4.12 -37.89 15.39
CA ALA A 593 4.33 -39.18 15.98
C ALA A 593 3.42 -40.25 15.34
N VAL A 594 4.02 -41.36 14.94
CA VAL A 594 3.29 -42.53 14.38
C VAL A 594 3.04 -43.63 15.41
N ALA A 595 3.67 -43.54 16.60
CA ALA A 595 3.48 -44.42 17.71
C ALA A 595 3.67 -43.66 19.04
N ASP A 596 2.81 -43.96 20.03
CA ASP A 596 2.94 -43.37 21.34
C ASP A 596 4.10 -44.06 22.13
N ASN A 597 5.03 -43.23 22.61
CA ASN A 597 6.19 -43.67 23.36
C ASN A 597 6.01 -43.45 24.89
N GLY A 598 4.84 -43.02 25.35
CA GLY A 598 4.55 -42.71 26.75
C GLY A 598 5.18 -41.41 27.26
N SER A 599 5.58 -40.50 26.38
CA SER A 599 6.18 -39.20 26.74
C SER A 599 5.16 -38.15 27.16
N CYS A 600 3.85 -38.39 27.05
CA CYS A 600 2.80 -37.50 27.52
C CYS A 600 2.85 -37.39 29.07
N GLN A 601 3.33 -36.28 29.61
CA GLN A 601 3.52 -36.11 31.07
C GLN A 601 2.91 -34.84 31.63
N THR A 602 2.92 -33.74 30.86
CA THR A 602 2.50 -32.41 31.32
C THR A 602 1.15 -32.03 30.71
N PRO A 603 0.03 -32.19 31.44
CA PRO A 603 -1.28 -31.81 30.91
C PRO A 603 -1.33 -30.33 30.51
N VAL A 604 -1.97 -30.03 29.41
CA VAL A 604 -2.30 -28.65 28.99
C VAL A 604 -3.34 -28.10 29.97
N VAL A 605 -3.03 -26.97 30.60
CA VAL A 605 -3.95 -26.20 31.42
C VAL A 605 -4.15 -24.82 30.76
N LEU A 606 -5.30 -24.64 30.15
CA LEU A 606 -5.68 -23.39 29.51
C LEU A 606 -6.06 -22.35 30.58
N GLY A 607 -5.77 -21.08 30.28
CA GLY A 607 -6.19 -19.95 31.12
C GLY A 607 -5.35 -18.71 30.87
N CYS A 608 -5.78 -17.58 31.41
CA CYS A 608 -5.02 -16.35 31.36
C CYS A 608 -3.68 -16.48 32.11
N MET A 609 -2.58 -16.26 31.43
CA MET A 609 -1.22 -16.31 31.98
C MET A 609 -0.68 -14.93 32.40
N TYR A 610 -1.44 -13.85 32.20
CA TYR A 610 -1.06 -12.50 32.64
C TYR A 610 -1.38 -12.30 34.12
N ASN A 611 -0.36 -12.11 34.95
CA ASN A 611 -0.49 -11.97 36.40
C ASN A 611 -1.25 -10.70 36.85
N GLU A 612 -1.39 -9.72 35.97
CA GLU A 612 -2.11 -8.47 36.21
C GLU A 612 -3.59 -8.54 35.78
N ALA A 613 -4.00 -9.63 35.15
CA ALA A 613 -5.39 -9.82 34.74
C ALA A 613 -6.27 -10.25 35.93
N ALA A 614 -7.55 -9.79 35.94
CA ALA A 614 -8.53 -10.14 36.95
C ALA A 614 -8.81 -11.64 37.04
N ASN A 615 -8.66 -12.34 35.93
CA ASN A 615 -8.86 -13.78 35.78
C ASN A 615 -7.55 -14.55 35.58
N PHE A 616 -6.42 -14.00 36.07
CA PHE A 616 -5.14 -14.73 36.07
C PHE A 616 -5.27 -16.13 36.64
N ASN A 617 -4.80 -17.11 35.86
CA ASN A 617 -4.77 -18.50 36.30
C ASN A 617 -3.32 -18.95 36.54
N PRO A 618 -2.83 -19.00 37.78
CA PRO A 618 -1.44 -19.39 38.07
C PRO A 618 -1.12 -20.85 37.73
N ALA A 619 -2.13 -21.68 37.46
CA ALA A 619 -1.97 -23.07 37.03
C ALA A 619 -1.93 -23.21 35.51
N ALA A 620 -2.28 -22.16 34.74
CA ALA A 620 -2.24 -22.22 33.30
C ALA A 620 -0.80 -22.35 32.81
N ASN A 621 -0.60 -23.22 31.84
CA ASN A 621 0.65 -23.41 31.12
C ASN A 621 0.50 -23.14 29.60
N VAL A 622 -0.73 -22.82 29.16
CA VAL A 622 -1.08 -22.35 27.83
C VAL A 622 -2.08 -21.20 27.96
N ASP A 623 -1.75 -20.08 27.38
CA ASP A 623 -2.65 -18.91 27.35
C ASP A 623 -3.80 -19.17 26.35
N ASP A 624 -5.03 -19.07 26.85
CA ASP A 624 -6.26 -19.26 26.06
C ASP A 624 -6.84 -17.94 25.51
N GLY A 625 -6.13 -16.83 25.73
CA GLY A 625 -6.57 -15.50 25.33
C GLY A 625 -7.76 -14.97 26.15
N SER A 626 -8.07 -15.57 27.28
CA SER A 626 -9.22 -15.20 28.15
C SER A 626 -8.92 -14.05 29.10
N CYS A 627 -7.71 -13.46 29.06
CA CYS A 627 -7.30 -12.45 30.03
C CYS A 627 -8.27 -11.26 30.05
N SER A 628 -8.77 -10.93 31.25
CA SER A 628 -9.53 -9.71 31.51
C SER A 628 -8.72 -8.79 32.42
N MET A 629 -8.38 -7.62 31.94
CA MET A 629 -7.59 -6.66 32.71
C MET A 629 -8.45 -5.98 33.77
N ILE A 630 -7.84 -5.74 34.94
CA ILE A 630 -8.49 -4.95 36.01
C ILE A 630 -8.28 -3.48 35.60
N VAL A 631 -9.36 -2.80 35.29
CA VAL A 631 -9.36 -1.33 35.24
C VAL A 631 -9.55 -0.88 36.70
N ASP A 632 -8.49 -0.45 37.38
CA ASP A 632 -8.59 0.11 38.71
C ASP A 632 -9.09 1.56 38.64
N GLU A 633 -10.37 1.78 38.91
CA GLU A 633 -11.01 3.10 38.92
C GLU A 633 -10.50 4.02 40.07
N ASN A 634 -9.53 3.57 40.87
CA ASN A 634 -9.07 4.29 42.09
C ASN A 634 -7.53 4.40 42.16
N CYS A 635 -6.86 4.75 41.12
CA CYS A 635 -5.42 5.05 41.16
C CYS A 635 -5.19 6.55 41.31
N PRO A 636 -4.95 7.11 42.51
CA PRO A 636 -4.78 8.55 42.72
C PRO A 636 -3.47 9.09 42.12
N GLU A 637 -2.57 8.22 41.69
CA GLU A 637 -1.31 8.54 41.03
C GLU A 637 -1.46 8.63 39.49
N ASP A 638 -2.57 8.15 38.93
CA ASP A 638 -2.97 8.36 37.52
C ASP A 638 -3.58 9.76 37.41
N LEU A 639 -2.72 10.72 37.13
CA LEU A 639 -3.07 12.13 37.15
C LEU A 639 -3.66 12.62 35.82
N ASP A 640 -3.43 11.91 34.75
CA ASP A 640 -4.02 12.21 33.46
C ASP A 640 -5.27 11.38 33.14
N GLY A 641 -5.58 10.36 34.00
CA GLY A 641 -6.78 9.55 33.91
C GLY A 641 -6.72 8.48 32.81
N ASP A 642 -5.51 8.10 32.37
CA ASP A 642 -5.30 7.16 31.29
C ASP A 642 -5.35 5.68 31.73
N GLY A 643 -5.49 5.42 33.03
CA GLY A 643 -5.55 4.08 33.63
C GLY A 643 -4.18 3.48 33.92
N SER A 644 -3.09 4.24 33.80
CA SER A 644 -1.71 3.75 34.00
C SER A 644 -0.84 4.79 34.68
N VAL A 645 -0.20 4.50 35.79
CA VAL A 645 0.80 5.40 36.40
C VAL A 645 2.11 5.33 35.61
N ASN A 646 2.41 6.38 34.86
CA ASN A 646 3.55 6.41 33.96
C ASN A 646 4.19 7.82 33.84
N THR A 647 5.02 8.04 32.81
CA THR A 647 5.68 9.34 32.60
C THR A 647 4.74 10.47 32.20
N SER A 648 3.53 10.16 31.71
CA SER A 648 2.52 11.19 31.39
C SER A 648 1.97 11.82 32.66
N ASP A 649 1.72 11.02 33.71
CA ASP A 649 1.31 11.50 35.05
C ASP A 649 2.38 12.39 35.66
N LEU A 650 3.64 12.00 35.51
CA LEU A 650 4.76 12.83 35.93
C LEU A 650 4.79 14.16 35.17
N LEU A 651 4.46 14.18 33.89
CA LEU A 651 4.37 15.39 33.08
C LEU A 651 3.18 16.27 33.50
N VAL A 652 2.03 15.67 33.82
CA VAL A 652 0.88 16.40 34.39
C VAL A 652 1.27 17.00 35.73
N LEU A 653 1.89 16.22 36.62
CA LEU A 653 2.41 16.72 37.90
C LEU A 653 3.41 17.88 37.71
N LEU A 654 4.36 17.72 36.78
CA LEU A 654 5.37 18.76 36.49
C LEU A 654 4.75 20.00 35.86
N SER A 655 3.70 19.88 35.04
CA SER A 655 2.99 21.02 34.45
C SER A 655 2.28 21.89 35.51
N THR A 656 1.91 21.29 36.64
CA THR A 656 1.25 21.98 37.75
C THR A 656 2.24 22.49 38.84
N PHE A 657 3.52 22.13 38.72
CA PHE A 657 4.53 22.39 39.76
C PHE A 657 4.84 23.88 40.05
N SER A 658 4.39 24.79 39.19
CA SER A 658 4.50 26.24 39.39
C SER A 658 3.14 26.93 39.54
N ALA A 659 2.04 26.19 39.58
CA ALA A 659 0.73 26.78 39.76
C ALA A 659 0.52 27.17 41.21
N ILE A 660 0.24 28.47 41.44
CA ILE A 660 -0.17 28.99 42.76
C ILE A 660 -1.64 28.59 42.93
N CYS A 661 -1.93 27.73 43.90
CA CYS A 661 -3.31 27.48 44.29
C CYS A 661 -3.94 28.76 44.84
N PRO A 662 -5.20 29.12 44.48
CA PRO A 662 -5.87 30.31 44.95
C PRO A 662 -6.19 30.28 46.44
#